data_f93f8195adf0ac38b1280166db1efe3c
#
_entry.id   f93f8195adf0ac38b1280166db1efe3c
#
_cell.length_a   1.000
_cell.length_b   1.000
_cell.length_c   1.000
_cell.angle_alpha   90.00
_cell.angle_beta   90.00
_cell.angle_gamma   90.00
#
_symmetry.space_group_name_H-M   'P 1'
#
loop_
_entity.id
_entity.type
_entity.pdbx_description
1 polymer ?
#
loop_
_entity_poly.entity_id
_entity_poly.type
_entity_poly.pdbx_seq_one_letter_code
_entity_poly.pdbx_strand_id
1 'polypeptide(L)'
;MSKEIIWKPSKDLVENSKLTKFLNFSKIQDYNELEKKSLTDPGWLWDSVIKFSDLKFFKPYSKIIDESKGIPWTRWCVDGKTNIVLNCIDRHKDKDFFKETFIFSEREDGTETSITYEEFNKRISKVGNTLKNNGFKKGDVIALYMPQFIETYIAYFSILKIGCIVLPLFSGYGSKAVIERLNIAKAKGIFTVEKTFRKAKEIRMFDQIKGDLDQVKSLEKIFLLGNDKGKKIFNWENFDNVSDKLKTEEMNTEDPAIIHFTSGTTGKPKGCVYTHIGLVTKMAFDEGILADFKQTDVHLCMADMGWMVGSKSATIASSHGAKMIIAEGVPDFPDELRFWKLIEKYKVTWTELSPALIRNQMTKDKKLFENLDLSSLRIICTGGEPWTEKPWKWLFEFIGKSKVPIMNSAGGTEVSGSILHCCLHRPFKVGSFNAPIPGMSADIVDSKGEKVSADQMGELVMRKSSIGLTKSLWNDDERYIQNYWKVIKNDLWVHGDLASKDKDGHWYLHGRSDDTIKISGKRIGPSELESVIVKSGKVKEVAAVGIPDEGKGSKIILSIVPLESEKNLKENLFIDLIIKDLGKSFKPDKVIFVRDLPKTRNMKIMRRVIKSCLTNEDPGDISTLLNPDSVEEIKQHAI
;
A
#
# COMPACT_ATOMS: atom_id res chain seq x y z
N MET A 1 6.15 -22.00 -8.22
CA MET A 1 6.13 -22.01 -6.74
C MET A 1 5.71 -23.38 -6.25
N SER A 2 6.15 -23.77 -5.05
CA SER A 2 5.76 -25.05 -4.44
C SER A 2 4.23 -25.11 -4.31
N LYS A 3 3.63 -26.26 -4.68
CA LYS A 3 2.19 -26.52 -4.50
C LYS A 3 1.87 -27.05 -3.09
N GLU A 4 2.89 -27.16 -2.23
CA GLU A 4 2.79 -27.69 -0.89
C GLU A 4 2.10 -26.70 0.07
N ILE A 5 1.22 -27.24 0.93
CA ILE A 5 0.64 -26.50 2.04
C ILE A 5 1.73 -26.29 3.11
N ILE A 6 2.08 -25.05 3.40
CA ILE A 6 3.12 -24.70 4.37
C ILE A 6 2.55 -24.37 5.75
N TRP A 7 1.30 -23.93 5.81
CA TRP A 7 0.64 -23.57 7.06
C TRP A 7 -0.83 -24.01 7.07
N LYS A 8 -1.31 -24.42 8.24
CA LYS A 8 -2.72 -24.73 8.49
C LYS A 8 -3.19 -24.01 9.75
N PRO A 9 -4.43 -23.48 9.77
CA PRO A 9 -4.98 -22.85 10.96
C PRO A 9 -5.14 -23.86 12.10
N SER A 10 -4.83 -23.43 13.32
CA SER A 10 -5.23 -24.19 14.50
C SER A 10 -6.72 -24.01 14.78
N LYS A 11 -7.33 -24.98 15.48
CA LYS A 11 -8.72 -24.92 15.89
C LYS A 11 -8.98 -23.67 16.76
N ASP A 12 -8.11 -23.40 17.71
CA ASP A 12 -8.20 -22.25 18.60
C ASP A 12 -8.17 -20.92 17.82
N LEU A 13 -7.27 -20.77 16.84
CA LEU A 13 -7.24 -19.57 15.99
C LEU A 13 -8.56 -19.35 15.25
N VAL A 14 -9.12 -20.42 14.65
CA VAL A 14 -10.39 -20.34 13.91
C VAL A 14 -11.54 -19.96 14.84
N GLU A 15 -11.70 -20.66 15.97
CA GLU A 15 -12.80 -20.45 16.91
C GLU A 15 -12.78 -19.06 17.55
N ASN A 16 -11.60 -18.50 17.82
CA ASN A 16 -11.43 -17.21 18.51
C ASN A 16 -11.24 -16.00 17.57
N SER A 17 -11.20 -16.24 16.26
CA SER A 17 -11.00 -15.17 15.28
C SER A 17 -12.19 -14.23 15.18
N LYS A 18 -11.93 -12.98 14.77
CA LYS A 18 -13.01 -12.03 14.43
C LYS A 18 -13.85 -12.52 13.24
N LEU A 19 -13.24 -13.26 12.31
CA LEU A 19 -13.97 -13.84 11.19
C LEU A 19 -15.06 -14.81 11.68
N THR A 20 -14.76 -15.73 12.60
CA THR A 20 -15.79 -16.60 13.21
C THR A 20 -16.89 -15.80 13.88
N LYS A 21 -16.53 -14.76 14.63
CA LYS A 21 -17.53 -13.88 15.27
C LYS A 21 -18.41 -13.16 14.25
N PHE A 22 -17.81 -12.72 13.13
CA PHE A 22 -18.54 -12.08 12.04
C PHE A 22 -19.47 -13.07 11.30
N LEU A 23 -19.01 -14.30 11.02
CA LEU A 23 -19.82 -15.35 10.41
C LEU A 23 -21.06 -15.66 11.28
N ASN A 24 -20.87 -15.82 12.59
CA ASN A 24 -21.95 -16.05 13.55
C ASN A 24 -22.92 -14.86 13.59
N PHE A 25 -22.42 -13.62 13.66
CA PHE A 25 -23.24 -12.40 13.64
C PHE A 25 -24.08 -12.31 12.36
N SER A 26 -23.50 -12.64 11.22
CA SER A 26 -24.11 -12.57 9.90
C SER A 26 -24.97 -13.78 9.56
N LYS A 27 -25.00 -14.81 10.44
CA LYS A 27 -25.69 -16.11 10.24
C LYS A 27 -25.22 -16.82 8.96
N ILE A 28 -23.90 -16.81 8.73
CA ILE A 28 -23.21 -17.46 7.63
C ILE A 28 -22.41 -18.64 8.18
N GLN A 29 -22.47 -19.79 7.50
CA GLN A 29 -21.86 -21.02 7.97
C GLN A 29 -20.33 -20.99 7.87
N ASP A 30 -19.79 -20.54 6.74
CA ASP A 30 -18.37 -20.54 6.47
C ASP A 30 -17.95 -19.45 5.47
N TYR A 31 -16.65 -19.40 5.18
CA TYR A 31 -16.11 -18.43 4.24
C TYR A 31 -16.61 -18.63 2.79
N ASN A 32 -16.90 -19.84 2.36
CA ASN A 32 -17.41 -20.11 1.01
C ASN A 32 -18.81 -19.52 0.84
N GLU A 33 -19.65 -19.68 1.84
CA GLU A 33 -20.99 -19.08 1.85
C GLU A 33 -20.88 -17.54 1.90
N LEU A 34 -19.98 -16.99 2.72
CA LEU A 34 -19.72 -15.55 2.77
C LEU A 34 -19.30 -15.00 1.40
N GLU A 35 -18.32 -15.66 0.74
CA GLU A 35 -17.86 -15.29 -0.60
C GLU A 35 -19.04 -15.33 -1.59
N LYS A 36 -19.76 -16.43 -1.66
CA LYS A 36 -20.90 -16.60 -2.57
C LYS A 36 -22.01 -15.55 -2.36
N LYS A 37 -22.38 -15.28 -1.11
CA LYS A 37 -23.42 -14.31 -0.79
C LYS A 37 -22.98 -12.88 -1.10
N SER A 38 -21.72 -12.56 -0.87
CA SER A 38 -21.16 -11.24 -1.20
C SER A 38 -21.18 -10.93 -2.72
N LEU A 39 -21.11 -11.96 -3.56
CA LEU A 39 -21.20 -11.81 -5.02
C LEU A 39 -22.63 -11.51 -5.48
N THR A 40 -23.63 -12.09 -4.81
CA THR A 40 -25.04 -11.87 -5.15
C THR A 40 -25.63 -10.63 -4.51
N ASP A 41 -25.21 -10.31 -3.28
CA ASP A 41 -25.70 -9.17 -2.49
C ASP A 41 -24.53 -8.42 -1.81
N PRO A 42 -23.79 -7.59 -2.55
CA PRO A 42 -22.71 -6.79 -1.96
C PRO A 42 -23.24 -5.76 -0.94
N GLY A 43 -24.47 -5.30 -1.10
CA GLY A 43 -25.10 -4.39 -0.14
C GLY A 43 -25.23 -5.02 1.23
N TRP A 44 -25.71 -6.25 1.31
CA TRP A 44 -25.81 -7.00 2.55
C TRP A 44 -24.45 -7.16 3.24
N LEU A 45 -23.39 -7.47 2.47
CA LEU A 45 -22.06 -7.63 3.04
C LEU A 45 -21.61 -6.37 3.75
N TRP A 46 -21.59 -5.23 3.03
CA TRP A 46 -21.07 -3.99 3.57
C TRP A 46 -21.92 -3.43 4.72
N ASP A 47 -23.25 -3.61 4.67
CA ASP A 47 -24.14 -3.30 5.78
C ASP A 47 -23.80 -4.16 7.02
N SER A 48 -23.54 -5.46 6.83
CA SER A 48 -23.15 -6.37 7.91
C SER A 48 -21.79 -5.99 8.51
N VAL A 49 -20.80 -5.61 7.67
CA VAL A 49 -19.48 -5.14 8.12
C VAL A 49 -19.62 -3.86 8.96
N ILE A 50 -20.39 -2.89 8.47
CA ILE A 50 -20.65 -1.61 9.17
C ILE A 50 -21.27 -1.87 10.56
N LYS A 51 -22.28 -2.73 10.63
CA LYS A 51 -22.98 -3.06 11.86
C LYS A 51 -22.10 -3.85 12.84
N PHE A 52 -21.41 -4.87 12.36
CA PHE A 52 -20.52 -5.69 13.19
C PHE A 52 -19.34 -4.89 13.74
N SER A 53 -18.77 -3.99 12.94
CA SER A 53 -17.66 -3.14 13.35
C SER A 53 -18.11 -1.89 14.12
N ASP A 54 -19.41 -1.76 14.37
CA ASP A 54 -20.02 -0.63 15.10
C ASP A 54 -19.59 0.73 14.54
N LEU A 55 -19.54 0.87 13.19
CA LEU A 55 -19.17 2.14 12.57
C LEU A 55 -20.24 3.20 12.83
N LYS A 56 -19.82 4.38 13.26
CA LYS A 56 -20.69 5.47 13.71
C LYS A 56 -21.03 6.43 12.57
N PHE A 57 -22.25 6.95 12.65
CA PHE A 57 -22.79 7.95 11.74
C PHE A 57 -23.38 9.10 12.54
N PHE A 58 -23.20 10.34 12.07
CA PHE A 58 -23.97 11.49 12.57
C PHE A 58 -25.43 11.42 12.11
N LYS A 59 -25.62 10.94 10.86
CA LYS A 59 -26.91 10.63 10.27
C LYS A 59 -26.83 9.26 9.59
N PRO A 60 -27.67 8.28 9.97
CA PRO A 60 -27.73 6.98 9.29
C PRO A 60 -28.02 7.14 7.79
N TYR A 61 -27.52 6.20 6.98
CA TYR A 61 -27.85 6.13 5.56
C TYR A 61 -29.27 5.60 5.34
N SER A 62 -29.89 6.05 4.24
CA SER A 62 -31.23 5.58 3.82
C SER A 62 -31.15 4.30 2.98
N LYS A 63 -30.07 4.13 2.23
CA LYS A 63 -29.82 2.99 1.34
C LYS A 63 -28.35 2.64 1.35
N ILE A 64 -28.02 1.35 1.48
CA ILE A 64 -26.61 0.89 1.55
C ILE A 64 -25.87 1.03 0.22
N ILE A 65 -26.54 0.73 -0.90
CA ILE A 65 -25.96 0.76 -2.25
C ILE A 65 -26.94 1.40 -3.24
N ASP A 66 -26.41 2.20 -4.16
CA ASP A 66 -27.14 2.76 -5.29
C ASP A 66 -26.31 2.69 -6.57
N GLU A 67 -26.75 1.86 -7.52
CA GLU A 67 -26.11 1.62 -8.82
C GLU A 67 -26.90 2.27 -9.98
N SER A 68 -27.81 3.21 -9.69
CA SER A 68 -28.68 3.85 -10.71
C SER A 68 -27.92 4.56 -11.83
N LYS A 69 -26.64 4.93 -11.58
CA LYS A 69 -25.73 5.56 -12.55
C LYS A 69 -24.74 4.58 -13.20
N GLY A 70 -24.94 3.27 -13.03
CA GLY A 70 -24.05 2.21 -13.51
C GLY A 70 -22.97 1.84 -12.48
N ILE A 71 -22.35 0.65 -12.68
CA ILE A 71 -21.38 0.05 -11.76
C ILE A 71 -20.19 0.96 -11.45
N PRO A 72 -19.57 1.67 -12.43
CA PRO A 72 -18.45 2.57 -12.14
C PRO A 72 -18.79 3.71 -11.17
N TRP A 73 -20.06 4.08 -11.09
CA TRP A 73 -20.57 5.21 -10.29
C TRP A 73 -21.42 4.77 -9.10
N THR A 74 -21.24 3.53 -8.66
CA THR A 74 -21.89 2.99 -7.46
C THR A 74 -21.68 3.91 -6.26
N ARG A 75 -22.78 4.22 -5.55
CA ARG A 75 -22.75 5.01 -4.31
C ARG A 75 -23.04 4.12 -3.11
N TRP A 76 -22.34 4.39 -2.01
CA TRP A 76 -22.45 3.62 -0.78
C TRP A 76 -22.96 4.46 0.37
N CYS A 77 -23.80 3.86 1.22
CA CYS A 77 -24.37 4.51 2.41
C CYS A 77 -25.05 5.85 2.06
N VAL A 78 -25.92 5.83 1.07
CA VAL A 78 -26.59 7.02 0.50
C VAL A 78 -27.29 7.83 1.59
N ASP A 79 -27.18 9.17 1.51
CA ASP A 79 -27.73 10.17 2.47
C ASP A 79 -27.16 10.09 3.90
N GLY A 80 -26.27 9.15 4.16
CA GLY A 80 -25.58 9.04 5.43
C GLY A 80 -24.55 10.15 5.64
N LYS A 81 -24.29 10.47 6.92
CA LYS A 81 -23.21 11.39 7.30
C LYS A 81 -22.28 10.73 8.32
N THR A 82 -20.99 10.77 8.02
CA THR A 82 -19.94 10.23 8.89
C THR A 82 -18.65 11.05 8.75
N ASN A 83 -17.59 10.63 9.42
CA ASN A 83 -16.24 11.14 9.25
C ASN A 83 -15.26 10.05 9.68
N ILE A 84 -14.11 9.93 9.02
CA ILE A 84 -13.05 9.00 9.44
C ILE A 84 -12.66 9.25 10.89
N VAL A 85 -12.55 10.52 11.33
CA VAL A 85 -12.18 10.87 12.71
C VAL A 85 -13.24 10.44 13.72
N LEU A 86 -14.53 10.48 13.36
CA LEU A 86 -15.61 9.94 14.20
C LEU A 86 -15.36 8.46 14.51
N ASN A 87 -14.92 7.71 13.51
CA ASN A 87 -14.71 6.26 13.61
C ASN A 87 -13.32 5.84 14.11
N CYS A 88 -12.33 6.72 14.01
CA CYS A 88 -10.97 6.44 14.44
C CYS A 88 -10.65 6.97 15.84
N ILE A 89 -11.25 8.09 16.25
CA ILE A 89 -10.88 8.79 17.48
C ILE A 89 -12.11 9.06 18.36
N ASP A 90 -13.15 9.74 17.83
CA ASP A 90 -14.22 10.27 18.68
C ASP A 90 -15.04 9.18 19.39
N ARG A 91 -15.28 8.04 18.71
CA ARG A 91 -16.04 6.91 19.26
C ARG A 91 -15.37 6.22 20.46
N HIS A 92 -14.11 6.54 20.71
CA HIS A 92 -13.30 5.94 21.78
C HIS A 92 -13.19 6.81 23.03
N LYS A 93 -13.73 8.04 23.04
CA LYS A 93 -13.55 9.01 24.12
C LYS A 93 -13.97 8.51 25.50
N ASP A 94 -15.00 7.66 25.53
CA ASP A 94 -15.55 7.10 26.77
C ASP A 94 -14.98 5.72 27.12
N LYS A 95 -13.91 5.28 26.45
CA LYS A 95 -13.26 4.00 26.69
C LYS A 95 -12.03 4.17 27.59
N ASP A 96 -11.79 3.21 28.49
CA ASP A 96 -10.67 3.27 29.45
C ASP A 96 -9.31 3.44 28.75
N PHE A 97 -9.11 2.73 27.62
CA PHE A 97 -7.87 2.81 26.86
C PHE A 97 -7.61 4.18 26.20
N PHE A 98 -8.59 5.09 26.20
CA PHE A 98 -8.40 6.43 25.64
C PHE A 98 -7.31 7.25 26.38
N LYS A 99 -7.01 6.88 27.63
CA LYS A 99 -5.90 7.43 28.40
C LYS A 99 -4.57 6.69 28.20
N GLU A 100 -4.60 5.54 27.49
CA GLU A 100 -3.38 4.80 27.17
C GLU A 100 -2.63 5.41 25.98
N THR A 101 -1.36 5.01 25.86
CA THR A 101 -0.55 5.41 24.71
C THR A 101 -1.12 4.88 23.42
N PHE A 102 -1.33 5.78 22.45
CA PHE A 102 -1.74 5.49 21.08
C PHE A 102 -0.52 5.27 20.18
N ILE A 103 0.38 6.27 20.13
CA ILE A 103 1.55 6.22 19.25
C ILE A 103 2.83 6.25 20.10
N PHE A 104 3.71 5.29 19.82
CA PHE A 104 5.12 5.35 20.17
C PHE A 104 5.90 5.73 18.91
N SER A 105 6.79 6.69 19.03
CA SER A 105 7.62 7.19 17.93
C SER A 105 9.08 7.07 18.28
N GLU A 106 9.86 6.49 17.38
CA GLU A 106 11.32 6.42 17.50
C GLU A 106 11.98 7.08 16.30
N ARG A 107 12.80 8.09 16.55
CA ARG A 107 13.57 8.74 15.50
C ARG A 107 14.85 7.95 15.17
N GLU A 108 15.47 8.31 14.06
CA GLU A 108 16.70 7.65 13.60
C GLU A 108 17.89 7.91 14.54
N ASP A 109 17.87 9.02 15.27
CA ASP A 109 18.88 9.36 16.30
C ASP A 109 18.65 8.69 17.66
N GLY A 110 17.62 7.83 17.77
CA GLY A 110 17.23 7.15 19.00
C GLY A 110 16.30 7.96 19.90
N THR A 111 15.91 9.18 19.53
CA THR A 111 14.93 9.97 20.30
C THR A 111 13.57 9.27 20.31
N GLU A 112 13.06 9.01 21.51
CA GLU A 112 11.76 8.37 21.73
C GLU A 112 10.73 9.37 22.24
N THR A 113 9.55 9.32 21.69
CA THR A 113 8.39 10.10 22.16
C THR A 113 7.14 9.23 22.09
N SER A 114 6.13 9.59 22.88
CA SER A 114 4.84 8.91 22.81
C SER A 114 3.71 9.88 23.07
N ILE A 115 2.49 9.49 22.66
CA ILE A 115 1.29 10.28 22.87
C ILE A 115 0.11 9.36 23.18
N THR A 116 -0.73 9.73 24.16
CA THR A 116 -1.98 9.03 24.46
C THR A 116 -3.07 9.39 23.45
N TYR A 117 -4.15 8.58 23.36
CA TYR A 117 -5.33 8.94 22.55
C TYR A 117 -5.94 10.26 22.99
N GLU A 118 -6.01 10.52 24.30
CA GLU A 118 -6.58 11.75 24.87
C GLU A 118 -5.79 12.98 24.43
N GLU A 119 -4.45 12.96 24.62
CA GLU A 119 -3.60 14.06 24.21
C GLU A 119 -3.58 14.24 22.69
N PHE A 120 -3.57 13.14 21.95
CA PHE A 120 -3.68 13.15 20.50
C PHE A 120 -4.98 13.85 20.05
N ASN A 121 -6.12 13.52 20.67
CA ASN A 121 -7.40 14.17 20.37
C ASN A 121 -7.39 15.68 20.71
N LYS A 122 -6.73 16.09 21.81
CA LYS A 122 -6.55 17.51 22.13
C LYS A 122 -5.72 18.22 21.06
N ARG A 123 -4.58 17.64 20.67
CA ARG A 123 -3.68 18.23 19.65
C ARG A 123 -4.32 18.28 18.26
N ILE A 124 -5.05 17.25 17.81
CA ILE A 124 -5.78 17.33 16.53
C ILE A 124 -6.88 18.39 16.55
N SER A 125 -7.47 18.66 17.71
CA SER A 125 -8.49 19.72 17.86
C SER A 125 -7.86 21.12 17.80
N LYS A 126 -6.72 21.33 18.45
CA LYS A 126 -5.96 22.59 18.37
C LYS A 126 -5.53 22.91 16.92
N VAL A 127 -4.92 21.96 16.24
CA VAL A 127 -4.51 22.12 14.84
C VAL A 127 -5.74 22.34 13.94
N GLY A 128 -6.82 21.60 14.11
CA GLY A 128 -8.06 21.79 13.36
C GLY A 128 -8.69 23.18 13.56
N ASN A 129 -8.71 23.71 14.80
CA ASN A 129 -9.18 25.07 15.08
C ASN A 129 -8.28 26.11 14.41
N THR A 130 -6.97 25.91 14.43
CA THR A 130 -6.03 26.81 13.74
C THR A 130 -6.26 26.82 12.23
N LEU A 131 -6.51 25.66 11.62
CA LEU A 131 -6.86 25.57 10.20
C LEU A 131 -8.14 26.39 9.90
N LYS A 132 -9.21 26.22 10.70
CA LYS A 132 -10.45 27.00 10.57
C LYS A 132 -10.19 28.50 10.71
N ASN A 133 -9.40 28.91 11.71
CA ASN A 133 -9.04 30.32 11.95
C ASN A 133 -8.21 30.92 10.79
N ASN A 134 -7.49 30.09 10.03
CA ASN A 134 -6.76 30.49 8.82
C ASN A 134 -7.61 30.37 7.54
N GLY A 135 -8.92 30.18 7.64
CA GLY A 135 -9.87 30.25 6.53
C GLY A 135 -10.12 28.93 5.78
N PHE A 136 -9.52 27.81 6.22
CA PHE A 136 -9.77 26.50 5.61
C PHE A 136 -11.19 26.00 5.88
N LYS A 137 -11.80 25.45 4.85
CA LYS A 137 -13.19 25.00 4.86
C LYS A 137 -13.32 23.57 4.34
N LYS A 138 -14.45 22.95 4.65
CA LYS A 138 -14.86 21.66 4.08
C LYS A 138 -14.58 21.59 2.57
N GLY A 139 -13.88 20.53 2.15
CA GLY A 139 -13.52 20.28 0.75
C GLY A 139 -12.22 20.95 0.28
N ASP A 140 -11.60 21.81 1.07
CA ASP A 140 -10.27 22.35 0.74
C ASP A 140 -9.20 21.25 0.83
N VAL A 141 -8.28 21.23 -0.13
CA VAL A 141 -7.19 20.25 -0.16
C VAL A 141 -5.98 20.80 0.60
N ILE A 142 -5.48 20.01 1.56
CA ILE A 142 -4.28 20.32 2.33
C ILE A 142 -3.28 19.18 2.16
N ALA A 143 -2.09 19.51 1.67
CA ALA A 143 -1.03 18.54 1.47
C ALA A 143 -0.29 18.22 2.77
N LEU A 144 0.20 16.98 2.85
CA LEU A 144 0.99 16.47 3.96
C LEU A 144 2.31 15.93 3.43
N TYR A 145 3.36 16.77 3.45
CA TYR A 145 4.71 16.45 3.03
C TYR A 145 5.62 16.39 4.25
N MET A 146 5.50 15.30 5.01
CA MET A 146 6.15 15.10 6.31
C MET A 146 6.66 13.66 6.47
N PRO A 147 7.74 13.42 7.25
CA PRO A 147 8.22 12.08 7.57
C PRO A 147 7.34 11.42 8.66
N GLN A 148 7.73 10.23 9.14
CA GLN A 148 7.05 9.47 10.19
C GLN A 148 7.24 10.11 11.58
N PHE A 149 6.53 11.21 11.83
CA PHE A 149 6.49 11.92 13.12
C PHE A 149 5.07 11.87 13.70
N ILE A 150 4.93 12.02 15.02
CA ILE A 150 3.61 12.16 15.68
C ILE A 150 2.83 13.33 15.06
N GLU A 151 3.51 14.43 14.76
CA GLU A 151 2.94 15.63 14.12
C GLU A 151 2.31 15.35 12.76
N THR A 152 2.85 14.39 12.01
CA THR A 152 2.29 13.95 10.72
C THR A 152 0.90 13.36 10.89
N TYR A 153 0.72 12.52 11.90
CA TYR A 153 -0.58 11.92 12.21
C TYR A 153 -1.55 12.93 12.82
N ILE A 154 -1.05 13.87 13.63
CA ILE A 154 -1.86 14.99 14.14
C ILE A 154 -2.38 15.83 12.99
N ALA A 155 -1.52 16.25 12.04
CA ALA A 155 -1.93 17.01 10.87
C ALA A 155 -2.96 16.23 10.04
N TYR A 156 -2.69 14.93 9.75
CA TYR A 156 -3.58 14.06 8.99
C TYR A 156 -5.00 14.02 9.56
N PHE A 157 -5.14 13.72 10.85
CA PHE A 157 -6.46 13.64 11.49
C PHE A 157 -7.10 15.02 11.70
N SER A 158 -6.30 16.09 11.87
CA SER A 158 -6.82 17.46 11.98
C SER A 158 -7.47 17.94 10.69
N ILE A 159 -6.85 17.66 9.55
CA ILE A 159 -7.38 17.97 8.22
C ILE A 159 -8.72 17.26 8.03
N LEU A 160 -8.77 15.94 8.29
CA LEU A 160 -9.99 15.13 8.20
C LEU A 160 -11.08 15.61 9.17
N LYS A 161 -10.70 16.03 10.39
CA LYS A 161 -11.64 16.46 11.44
C LYS A 161 -12.48 17.67 11.03
N ILE A 162 -11.90 18.58 10.27
CA ILE A 162 -12.60 19.78 9.77
C ILE A 162 -13.23 19.60 8.38
N GLY A 163 -13.22 18.37 7.85
CA GLY A 163 -13.80 18.06 6.55
C GLY A 163 -12.97 18.53 5.34
N CYS A 164 -11.71 18.89 5.54
CA CYS A 164 -10.75 19.11 4.48
C CYS A 164 -10.24 17.78 3.93
N ILE A 165 -9.67 17.80 2.73
CA ILE A 165 -9.15 16.64 2.01
C ILE A 165 -7.64 16.56 2.23
N VAL A 166 -7.16 15.41 2.71
CA VAL A 166 -5.72 15.17 2.87
C VAL A 166 -5.11 14.79 1.53
N LEU A 167 -4.01 15.44 1.18
CA LEU A 167 -3.14 15.06 0.08
C LEU A 167 -1.81 14.56 0.66
N PRO A 168 -1.67 13.27 1.00
CA PRO A 168 -0.42 12.75 1.51
C PRO A 168 0.60 12.69 0.37
N LEU A 169 1.78 13.25 0.61
CA LEU A 169 2.90 13.25 -0.33
C LEU A 169 4.05 12.46 0.28
N PHE A 170 4.66 11.62 -0.53
CA PHE A 170 5.82 10.85 -0.10
C PHE A 170 6.96 11.79 0.33
N SER A 171 7.43 11.65 1.58
CA SER A 171 8.46 12.53 2.18
C SER A 171 9.79 12.56 1.41
N GLY A 172 9.95 11.65 0.50
CA GLY A 172 11.12 11.56 -0.36
C GLY A 172 10.95 12.16 -1.75
N TYR A 173 9.84 12.80 -2.08
CA TYR A 173 9.71 13.50 -3.35
C TYR A 173 10.65 14.71 -3.44
N GLY A 174 11.23 14.93 -4.63
CA GLY A 174 11.87 16.20 -4.96
C GLY A 174 10.84 17.28 -5.30
N SER A 175 11.31 18.54 -5.38
CA SER A 175 10.45 19.72 -5.58
C SER A 175 9.48 19.57 -6.76
N LYS A 176 9.95 19.18 -7.94
CA LYS A 176 9.12 19.01 -9.14
C LYS A 176 7.90 18.11 -8.88
N ALA A 177 8.10 16.97 -8.22
CA ALA A 177 7.03 16.03 -7.93
C ALA A 177 6.01 16.55 -6.92
N VAL A 178 6.48 17.30 -5.91
CA VAL A 178 5.63 17.97 -4.92
C VAL A 178 4.78 19.03 -5.61
N ILE A 179 5.41 19.96 -6.35
CA ILE A 179 4.75 21.07 -7.04
C ILE A 179 3.71 20.58 -8.04
N GLU A 180 4.04 19.56 -8.84
CA GLU A 180 3.10 18.95 -9.79
C GLU A 180 1.82 18.46 -9.10
N ARG A 181 1.95 17.71 -7.99
CA ARG A 181 0.82 17.16 -7.25
C ARG A 181 0.00 18.22 -6.54
N LEU A 182 0.66 19.24 -5.98
CA LEU A 182 -0.01 20.40 -5.38
C LEU A 182 -0.87 21.13 -6.43
N ASN A 183 -0.35 21.33 -7.64
CA ASN A 183 -1.07 21.99 -8.73
C ASN A 183 -2.25 21.14 -9.25
N ILE A 184 -2.05 19.83 -9.46
CA ILE A 184 -3.14 18.91 -9.90
C ILE A 184 -4.27 18.90 -8.86
N ALA A 185 -3.92 18.83 -7.58
CA ALA A 185 -4.90 18.80 -6.49
C ALA A 185 -5.46 20.19 -6.14
N LYS A 186 -4.89 21.27 -6.66
CA LYS A 186 -5.19 22.67 -6.28
C LYS A 186 -5.10 22.85 -4.77
N ALA A 187 -4.03 22.34 -4.16
CA ALA A 187 -3.83 22.40 -2.72
C ALA A 187 -3.75 23.87 -2.23
N LYS A 188 -4.50 24.17 -1.17
CA LYS A 188 -4.51 25.49 -0.52
C LYS A 188 -3.53 25.59 0.63
N GLY A 189 -3.21 24.47 1.26
CA GLY A 189 -2.26 24.38 2.37
C GLY A 189 -1.29 23.24 2.20
N ILE A 190 -0.16 23.34 2.87
CA ILE A 190 0.83 22.26 2.99
C ILE A 190 1.39 22.22 4.41
N PHE A 191 1.40 21.02 5.00
CA PHE A 191 2.20 20.71 6.17
C PHE A 191 3.55 20.16 5.74
N THR A 192 4.64 20.66 6.33
CA THR A 192 6.00 20.17 6.06
C THR A 192 6.90 20.35 7.27
N VAL A 193 8.12 19.84 7.19
CA VAL A 193 9.13 19.97 8.25
C VAL A 193 10.38 20.65 7.71
N GLU A 194 11.08 21.37 8.59
CA GLU A 194 12.36 21.98 8.25
C GLU A 194 13.37 20.90 7.84
N LYS A 195 13.51 19.85 8.66
CA LYS A 195 14.46 18.78 8.44
C LYS A 195 14.02 17.42 8.97
N THR A 196 14.59 16.37 8.43
CA THR A 196 14.50 14.97 8.86
C THR A 196 15.86 14.27 8.64
N PHE A 197 15.99 13.06 9.15
CA PHE A 197 17.20 12.26 8.98
C PHE A 197 16.91 10.97 8.21
N ARG A 198 17.89 10.53 7.42
CA ARG A 198 17.87 9.22 6.75
C ARG A 198 19.30 8.70 6.58
N LYS A 199 19.63 7.58 7.22
CA LYS A 199 20.98 7.00 7.29
C LYS A 199 22.01 8.04 7.75
N ALA A 200 21.73 8.68 8.87
CA ALA A 200 22.49 9.78 9.50
C ALA A 200 22.64 11.04 8.62
N LYS A 201 22.08 11.07 7.42
CA LYS A 201 22.13 12.26 6.56
C LYS A 201 20.96 13.19 6.88
N GLU A 202 21.26 14.44 7.22
CA GLU A 202 20.25 15.49 7.36
C GLU A 202 19.65 15.81 5.98
N ILE A 203 18.34 15.82 5.90
CA ILE A 203 17.55 16.20 4.72
C ILE A 203 16.74 17.42 5.09
N ARG A 204 17.08 18.57 4.51
CA ARG A 204 16.37 19.84 4.71
C ARG A 204 15.14 19.88 3.79
N MET A 205 14.04 19.27 4.25
CA MET A 205 12.85 19.04 3.42
C MET A 205 12.23 20.32 2.91
N PHE A 206 12.06 21.32 3.79
CA PHE A 206 11.46 22.60 3.39
C PHE A 206 12.35 23.35 2.38
N ASP A 207 13.67 23.34 2.57
CA ASP A 207 14.60 23.99 1.64
C ASP A 207 14.52 23.42 0.22
N GLN A 208 14.21 22.13 0.09
CA GLN A 208 14.06 21.48 -1.21
C GLN A 208 12.90 22.02 -2.04
N ILE A 209 11.85 22.53 -1.40
CA ILE A 209 10.61 22.94 -2.08
C ILE A 209 10.33 24.44 -2.01
N LYS A 210 10.87 25.17 -1.02
CA LYS A 210 10.48 26.55 -0.73
C LYS A 210 10.63 27.50 -1.92
N GLY A 211 11.67 27.30 -2.75
CA GLY A 211 11.93 28.14 -3.92
C GLY A 211 10.92 27.98 -5.06
N ASP A 212 10.20 26.85 -5.09
CA ASP A 212 9.26 26.51 -6.16
C ASP A 212 7.78 26.67 -5.75
N LEU A 213 7.48 26.87 -4.46
CA LEU A 213 6.10 26.93 -3.94
C LEU A 213 5.28 28.08 -4.56
N ASP A 214 5.92 29.15 -5.04
CA ASP A 214 5.22 30.24 -5.74
C ASP A 214 4.61 29.82 -7.10
N GLN A 215 5.05 28.69 -7.65
CA GLN A 215 4.43 28.07 -8.84
C GLN A 215 3.06 27.46 -8.53
N VAL A 216 2.70 27.26 -7.25
CA VAL A 216 1.40 26.75 -6.82
C VAL A 216 0.47 27.92 -6.50
N LYS A 217 -0.29 28.37 -7.51
CA LYS A 217 -1.15 29.56 -7.37
C LYS A 217 -2.27 29.42 -6.34
N SER A 218 -2.72 28.19 -6.07
CA SER A 218 -3.74 27.88 -5.06
C SER A 218 -3.22 27.90 -3.62
N LEU A 219 -1.89 27.89 -3.41
CA LEU A 219 -1.29 27.75 -2.08
C LEU A 219 -1.39 29.05 -1.26
N GLU A 220 -2.14 29.00 -0.18
CA GLU A 220 -2.40 30.12 0.74
C GLU A 220 -1.51 30.07 1.98
N LYS A 221 -1.25 28.86 2.54
CA LYS A 221 -0.53 28.66 3.80
C LYS A 221 0.43 27.48 3.77
N ILE A 222 1.52 27.63 4.53
CA ILE A 222 2.55 26.61 4.78
C ILE A 222 2.62 26.42 6.29
N PHE A 223 2.29 25.24 6.78
CA PHE A 223 2.38 24.86 8.19
C PHE A 223 3.71 24.12 8.40
N LEU A 224 4.64 24.79 9.08
CA LEU A 224 6.03 24.35 9.18
C LEU A 224 6.37 23.85 10.59
N LEU A 225 6.81 22.60 10.69
CA LEU A 225 7.52 22.11 11.87
C LEU A 225 8.99 22.52 11.75
N GLY A 226 9.32 23.70 12.27
CA GLY A 226 10.62 24.36 12.13
C GLY A 226 10.53 25.85 12.47
N ASN A 227 11.63 26.59 12.23
CA ASN A 227 11.80 27.97 12.66
C ASN A 227 11.86 28.99 11.52
N ASP A 228 11.73 28.56 10.25
CA ASP A 228 11.77 29.48 9.11
C ASP A 228 10.56 30.44 9.13
N LYS A 229 10.73 31.65 8.60
CA LYS A 229 9.73 32.72 8.66
C LYS A 229 9.36 33.20 7.27
N GLY A 230 8.09 33.55 7.08
CA GLY A 230 7.60 34.12 5.82
C GLY A 230 6.11 34.45 5.86
N LYS A 231 5.64 35.25 4.92
CA LYS A 231 4.26 35.78 4.90
C LYS A 231 3.19 34.65 4.90
N LYS A 232 3.49 33.51 4.25
CA LYS A 232 2.58 32.36 4.19
C LYS A 232 2.90 31.29 5.24
N ILE A 233 3.99 31.41 6.00
CA ILE A 233 4.47 30.40 6.95
C ILE A 233 3.78 30.58 8.30
N PHE A 234 3.28 29.46 8.83
CA PHE A 234 2.73 29.32 10.16
C PHE A 234 3.48 28.20 10.87
N ASN A 235 4.25 28.55 11.90
CA ASN A 235 5.09 27.58 12.60
C ASN A 235 4.28 26.75 13.59
N TRP A 236 4.71 25.49 13.80
CA TRP A 236 4.02 24.50 14.62
C TRP A 236 3.77 24.95 16.06
N GLU A 237 4.71 25.67 16.67
CA GLU A 237 4.60 26.20 18.03
C GLU A 237 3.35 27.10 18.24
N ASN A 238 2.84 27.70 17.18
CA ASN A 238 1.67 28.60 17.26
C ASN A 238 0.33 27.83 17.38
N PHE A 239 0.33 26.49 17.30
CA PHE A 239 -0.89 25.68 17.52
C PHE A 239 -1.26 25.59 19.01
N ASP A 240 -0.37 25.86 19.94
CA ASP A 240 -0.60 25.63 21.37
C ASP A 240 -1.55 26.64 22.00
N ASN A 241 -1.69 27.83 21.44
CA ASN A 241 -2.50 28.93 21.96
C ASN A 241 -3.98 28.90 21.49
N VAL A 242 -4.47 27.76 21.04
CA VAL A 242 -5.82 27.60 20.49
C VAL A 242 -6.61 26.57 21.29
N SER A 243 -7.95 26.68 21.29
CA SER A 243 -8.83 25.75 21.98
C SER A 243 -8.58 24.29 21.55
N ASP A 244 -8.54 23.38 22.52
CA ASP A 244 -8.45 21.93 22.33
C ASP A 244 -9.82 21.26 22.15
N LYS A 245 -10.91 22.05 22.06
CA LYS A 245 -12.27 21.58 21.82
C LYS A 245 -12.68 21.89 20.39
N LEU A 246 -12.95 20.85 19.62
CA LEU A 246 -13.41 20.94 18.24
C LEU A 246 -14.39 19.82 17.92
N LYS A 247 -15.59 20.18 17.46
CA LYS A 247 -16.55 19.22 16.93
C LYS A 247 -16.07 18.73 15.56
N THR A 248 -16.12 17.41 15.36
CA THR A 248 -15.80 16.80 14.06
C THR A 248 -16.86 17.16 13.03
N GLU A 249 -16.44 17.53 11.82
CA GLU A 249 -17.31 17.95 10.74
C GLU A 249 -18.15 16.79 10.19
N GLU A 250 -19.45 17.05 9.96
CA GLU A 250 -20.40 16.07 9.43
C GLU A 250 -20.26 16.00 7.90
N MET A 251 -19.54 14.99 7.42
CA MET A 251 -19.33 14.76 5.99
C MET A 251 -20.40 13.83 5.42
N ASN A 252 -20.80 14.02 4.16
CA ASN A 252 -21.50 12.94 3.47
C ASN A 252 -20.57 11.72 3.36
N THR A 253 -21.13 10.53 3.41
CA THR A 253 -20.38 9.27 3.40
C THR A 253 -19.38 9.17 2.24
N GLU A 254 -19.73 9.70 1.08
CA GLU A 254 -18.94 9.67 -0.14
C GLU A 254 -18.19 10.97 -0.45
N ASP A 255 -18.20 11.95 0.45
CA ASP A 255 -17.35 13.13 0.29
C ASP A 255 -15.87 12.67 0.25
N PRO A 256 -15.03 13.25 -0.63
CA PRO A 256 -13.61 12.98 -0.66
C PRO A 256 -12.94 13.26 0.69
N ALA A 257 -12.13 12.33 1.15
CA ALA A 257 -11.35 12.45 2.38
C ALA A 257 -9.85 12.51 2.11
N ILE A 258 -9.37 11.70 1.16
CA ILE A 258 -7.95 11.58 0.86
C ILE A 258 -7.76 11.47 -0.65
N ILE A 259 -6.68 12.08 -1.17
CA ILE A 259 -6.21 11.92 -2.54
C ILE A 259 -4.84 11.27 -2.50
N HIS A 260 -4.74 10.00 -2.91
CA HIS A 260 -3.46 9.33 -3.07
C HIS A 260 -3.00 9.31 -4.53
N PHE A 261 -1.85 9.92 -4.81
CA PHE A 261 -1.28 9.86 -6.15
C PHE A 261 -0.48 8.58 -6.40
N THR A 262 -0.74 7.95 -7.55
CA THR A 262 0.04 6.83 -8.08
C THR A 262 0.76 7.25 -9.36
N SER A 263 1.86 6.56 -9.70
CA SER A 263 2.52 6.73 -10.99
C SER A 263 1.61 6.19 -12.09
N GLY A 264 1.17 7.07 -13.00
CA GLY A 264 0.41 6.65 -14.17
C GLY A 264 1.27 5.93 -15.20
N THR A 265 0.71 4.97 -15.93
CA THR A 265 1.35 4.32 -17.09
C THR A 265 1.72 5.31 -18.20
N THR A 266 1.00 6.43 -18.29
CA THR A 266 1.23 7.53 -19.24
C THR A 266 2.19 8.61 -18.72
N GLY A 267 2.84 8.39 -17.56
CA GLY A 267 3.78 9.34 -16.96
C GLY A 267 3.13 10.42 -16.07
N LYS A 268 1.87 10.78 -16.26
CA LYS A 268 1.17 11.75 -15.38
C LYS A 268 0.62 11.06 -14.14
N PRO A 269 0.81 11.64 -12.93
CA PRO A 269 0.25 11.09 -11.70
C PRO A 269 -1.28 10.95 -11.77
N LYS A 270 -1.81 9.88 -11.16
CA LYS A 270 -3.26 9.62 -11.01
C LYS A 270 -3.65 9.81 -9.55
N GLY A 271 -4.58 10.70 -9.24
CA GLY A 271 -5.07 10.91 -7.88
C GLY A 271 -6.27 10.02 -7.57
N CYS A 272 -6.08 8.92 -6.86
CA CYS A 272 -7.16 8.08 -6.36
C CYS A 272 -7.88 8.75 -5.20
N VAL A 273 -9.21 8.75 -5.22
CA VAL A 273 -10.05 9.45 -4.24
C VAL A 273 -10.67 8.47 -3.26
N TYR A 274 -10.31 8.57 -1.98
CA TYR A 274 -10.94 7.82 -0.90
C TYR A 274 -12.03 8.62 -0.24
N THR A 275 -13.12 7.96 0.10
CA THR A 275 -14.27 8.55 0.78
C THR A 275 -14.20 8.31 2.29
N HIS A 276 -14.96 9.10 3.05
CA HIS A 276 -15.03 8.96 4.50
C HIS A 276 -15.55 7.60 4.96
N ILE A 277 -16.49 6.99 4.23
CA ILE A 277 -17.00 5.65 4.56
C ILE A 277 -16.17 4.54 3.93
N GLY A 278 -15.66 4.73 2.71
CA GLY A 278 -15.00 3.69 1.95
C GLY A 278 -13.77 3.15 2.65
N LEU A 279 -12.84 4.03 3.03
CA LEU A 279 -11.58 3.61 3.67
C LEU A 279 -11.84 2.92 5.02
N VAL A 280 -12.63 3.51 5.90
CA VAL A 280 -12.84 2.96 7.25
C VAL A 280 -13.57 1.62 7.22
N THR A 281 -14.54 1.45 6.31
CA THR A 281 -15.26 0.18 6.17
C THR A 281 -14.39 -0.91 5.56
N LYS A 282 -13.61 -0.55 4.53
CA LYS A 282 -12.67 -1.48 3.89
C LYS A 282 -11.63 -1.97 4.90
N MET A 283 -11.06 -1.07 5.70
CA MET A 283 -10.09 -1.43 6.74
C MET A 283 -10.71 -2.27 7.87
N ALA A 284 -11.93 -1.97 8.28
CA ALA A 284 -12.65 -2.77 9.28
C ALA A 284 -12.86 -4.21 8.79
N PHE A 285 -13.04 -4.41 7.49
CA PHE A 285 -13.22 -5.74 6.91
C PHE A 285 -11.91 -6.44 6.63
N ASP A 286 -11.04 -5.86 5.78
CA ASP A 286 -9.81 -6.50 5.31
C ASP A 286 -8.87 -6.86 6.47
N GLU A 287 -8.58 -5.88 7.32
CA GLU A 287 -7.63 -6.06 8.41
C GLU A 287 -8.34 -6.42 9.73
N GLY A 288 -9.48 -5.76 10.00
CA GLY A 288 -10.21 -5.97 11.24
C GLY A 288 -10.81 -7.36 11.34
N ILE A 289 -11.60 -7.77 10.36
CA ILE A 289 -12.33 -9.05 10.38
C ILE A 289 -11.49 -10.17 9.77
N LEU A 290 -10.94 -9.97 8.56
CA LEU A 290 -10.30 -11.04 7.81
C LEU A 290 -8.87 -11.33 8.28
N ALA A 291 -8.09 -10.32 8.65
CA ALA A 291 -6.75 -10.47 9.22
C ALA A 291 -6.74 -10.41 10.76
N ASP A 292 -7.91 -10.50 11.39
CA ASP A 292 -8.07 -10.63 12.87
C ASP A 292 -7.36 -9.53 13.68
N PHE A 293 -7.30 -8.28 13.18
CA PHE A 293 -6.69 -7.18 13.90
C PHE A 293 -7.53 -6.79 15.14
N LYS A 294 -6.90 -6.67 16.30
CA LYS A 294 -7.57 -6.50 17.61
C LYS A 294 -7.17 -5.18 18.27
N GLN A 295 -7.99 -4.73 19.21
CA GLN A 295 -7.67 -3.58 20.08
C GLN A 295 -6.39 -3.80 20.89
N THR A 296 -6.13 -5.04 21.28
CA THR A 296 -4.93 -5.42 22.06
C THR A 296 -3.66 -5.52 21.21
N ASP A 297 -3.75 -5.35 19.88
CA ASP A 297 -2.58 -5.41 19.02
C ASP A 297 -1.68 -4.17 19.19
N VAL A 298 -0.39 -4.42 19.03
CA VAL A 298 0.63 -3.39 18.87
C VAL A 298 1.09 -3.47 17.41
N HIS A 299 0.77 -2.43 16.65
CA HIS A 299 0.97 -2.38 15.21
C HIS A 299 2.26 -1.65 14.84
N LEU A 300 3.12 -2.28 14.04
CA LEU A 300 4.28 -1.64 13.43
C LEU A 300 4.14 -1.61 11.91
N CYS A 301 4.21 -0.40 11.34
CA CYS A 301 4.39 -0.20 9.92
C CYS A 301 5.31 1.00 9.68
N MET A 302 6.42 0.78 8.96
CA MET A 302 7.37 1.85 8.61
C MET A 302 7.09 2.49 7.25
N ALA A 303 5.93 2.23 6.67
CA ALA A 303 5.56 2.84 5.39
C ALA A 303 5.26 4.34 5.56
N ASP A 304 5.81 5.15 4.65
CA ASP A 304 5.57 6.60 4.60
C ASP A 304 4.08 6.92 4.34
N MET A 305 3.59 8.03 4.91
CA MET A 305 2.19 8.48 4.80
C MET A 305 1.79 8.78 3.35
N GLY A 306 2.73 9.13 2.48
CA GLY A 306 2.49 9.33 1.05
C GLY A 306 2.15 8.05 0.27
N TRP A 307 2.31 6.88 0.88
CA TRP A 307 1.82 5.62 0.34
C TRP A 307 0.47 5.25 0.96
N MET A 308 -0.37 4.55 0.22
CA MET A 308 -1.67 4.05 0.70
C MET A 308 -1.54 3.32 2.05
N VAL A 309 -0.47 2.54 2.21
CA VAL A 309 -0.20 1.77 3.43
C VAL A 309 -0.08 2.66 4.67
N GLY A 310 0.44 3.88 4.55
CA GLY A 310 0.50 4.84 5.67
C GLY A 310 -0.89 5.23 6.17
N SER A 311 -1.78 5.66 5.26
CA SER A 311 -3.17 6.00 5.61
C SER A 311 -3.97 4.78 6.10
N LYS A 312 -3.74 3.60 5.51
CA LYS A 312 -4.30 2.32 5.93
C LYS A 312 -3.90 2.01 7.37
N SER A 313 -2.58 2.05 7.69
CA SER A 313 -2.04 1.78 9.03
C SER A 313 -2.58 2.75 10.09
N ALA A 314 -2.64 4.05 9.76
CA ALA A 314 -3.23 5.05 10.64
C ALA A 314 -4.71 4.74 10.94
N THR A 315 -5.47 4.37 9.90
CA THR A 315 -6.90 4.08 10.02
C THR A 315 -7.15 2.80 10.80
N ILE A 316 -6.41 1.71 10.53
CA ILE A 316 -6.67 0.44 11.20
C ILE A 316 -6.32 0.50 12.69
N ALA A 317 -5.14 1.02 13.04
CA ALA A 317 -4.74 1.13 14.43
C ALA A 317 -5.71 2.01 15.23
N SER A 318 -6.01 3.21 14.74
CA SER A 318 -6.89 4.15 15.44
C SER A 318 -8.34 3.67 15.50
N SER A 319 -8.89 3.11 14.41
CA SER A 319 -10.29 2.64 14.41
C SER A 319 -10.54 1.45 15.34
N HIS A 320 -9.52 0.69 15.68
CA HIS A 320 -9.63 -0.43 16.63
C HIS A 320 -9.21 -0.06 18.06
N GLY A 321 -8.70 1.16 18.29
CA GLY A 321 -8.20 1.57 19.59
C GLY A 321 -6.87 0.87 19.96
N ALA A 322 -6.11 0.43 18.96
CA ALA A 322 -4.85 -0.28 19.16
C ALA A 322 -3.66 0.68 19.29
N LYS A 323 -2.52 0.15 19.73
CA LYS A 323 -1.25 0.88 19.81
C LYS A 323 -0.55 0.86 18.45
N MET A 324 0.16 1.94 18.13
CA MET A 324 0.90 2.08 16.89
C MET A 324 2.34 2.49 17.15
N ILE A 325 3.27 1.81 16.49
CA ILE A 325 4.69 2.15 16.49
C ILE A 325 5.02 2.81 15.16
N ILE A 326 5.59 3.99 15.20
CA ILE A 326 6.11 4.70 14.03
C ILE A 326 7.62 4.92 14.20
N ALA A 327 8.35 4.86 13.10
CA ALA A 327 9.78 5.05 13.14
C ALA A 327 10.27 5.88 11.96
N GLU A 328 11.00 6.96 12.25
CA GLU A 328 11.70 7.77 11.25
C GLU A 328 12.84 6.98 10.61
N GLY A 329 13.15 7.25 9.34
CA GLY A 329 14.30 6.69 8.66
C GLY A 329 14.04 5.36 7.96
N VAL A 330 14.94 4.40 8.12
CA VAL A 330 14.92 3.13 7.40
C VAL A 330 14.97 1.92 8.35
N PRO A 331 14.51 0.74 7.90
CA PRO A 331 14.40 -0.45 8.76
C PRO A 331 15.75 -1.13 9.10
N ASP A 332 16.84 -0.71 8.44
CA ASP A 332 18.19 -1.30 8.55
C ASP A 332 19.26 -0.29 8.98
N PHE A 333 18.88 0.82 9.62
CA PHE A 333 19.78 1.84 10.15
C PHE A 333 19.16 2.56 11.36
N PRO A 334 19.93 2.91 12.43
CA PRO A 334 21.40 2.77 12.59
C PRO A 334 21.87 1.33 12.81
N ASP A 335 20.97 0.41 13.10
CA ASP A 335 21.23 -1.00 13.30
C ASP A 335 20.65 -1.83 12.16
N GLU A 336 21.39 -2.82 11.65
CA GLU A 336 20.96 -3.68 10.55
C GLU A 336 19.67 -4.46 10.82
N LEU A 337 19.34 -4.68 12.10
CA LEU A 337 18.15 -5.36 12.59
C LEU A 337 17.13 -4.42 13.23
N ARG A 338 17.24 -3.12 13.00
CA ARG A 338 16.36 -2.11 13.62
C ARG A 338 14.89 -2.49 13.57
N PHE A 339 14.39 -2.94 12.42
CA PHE A 339 12.99 -3.35 12.28
C PHE A 339 12.59 -4.44 13.29
N TRP A 340 13.43 -5.45 13.45
CA TRP A 340 13.18 -6.56 14.37
C TRP A 340 13.37 -6.16 15.83
N LYS A 341 14.32 -5.28 16.12
CA LYS A 341 14.52 -4.70 17.46
C LYS A 341 13.33 -3.83 17.90
N LEU A 342 12.69 -3.12 16.97
CA LEU A 342 11.44 -2.42 17.26
C LEU A 342 10.32 -3.42 17.63
N ILE A 343 10.23 -4.56 16.94
CA ILE A 343 9.26 -5.61 17.27
C ILE A 343 9.51 -6.15 18.69
N GLU A 344 10.74 -6.47 19.01
CA GLU A 344 11.13 -6.96 20.35
C GLU A 344 10.85 -5.92 21.44
N LYS A 345 11.32 -4.69 21.25
CA LYS A 345 11.23 -3.58 22.20
C LYS A 345 9.79 -3.24 22.58
N TYR A 346 8.95 -3.08 21.59
CA TYR A 346 7.55 -2.67 21.78
C TYR A 346 6.58 -3.83 21.86
N LYS A 347 7.08 -5.07 21.84
CA LYS A 347 6.26 -6.30 21.84
C LYS A 347 5.17 -6.25 20.74
N VAL A 348 5.61 -5.92 19.53
CA VAL A 348 4.73 -5.84 18.37
C VAL A 348 4.06 -7.18 18.11
N THR A 349 2.74 -7.16 17.93
CA THR A 349 1.93 -8.37 17.70
C THR A 349 1.48 -8.52 16.27
N TRP A 350 1.38 -7.39 15.55
CA TRP A 350 0.88 -7.32 14.18
C TRP A 350 1.74 -6.34 13.38
N THR A 351 2.32 -6.81 12.29
CA THR A 351 3.21 -5.97 11.47
C THR A 351 2.89 -6.09 9.99
N GLU A 352 3.19 -5.04 9.24
CA GLU A 352 3.13 -5.02 7.78
C GLU A 352 4.51 -4.77 7.19
N LEU A 353 4.93 -5.63 6.26
CA LEU A 353 6.24 -5.57 5.63
C LEU A 353 6.18 -5.96 4.15
N SER A 354 7.22 -5.56 3.40
CA SER A 354 7.34 -5.89 1.98
C SER A 354 8.26 -7.10 1.74
N PRO A 355 8.05 -7.86 0.64
CA PRO A 355 9.01 -8.88 0.21
C PRO A 355 10.43 -8.33 0.02
N ALA A 356 10.58 -7.07 -0.40
CA ALA A 356 11.87 -6.41 -0.56
C ALA A 356 12.65 -6.27 0.75
N LEU A 357 11.96 -5.93 1.86
CA LEU A 357 12.59 -5.90 3.18
C LEU A 357 13.17 -7.28 3.53
N ILE A 358 12.39 -8.34 3.29
CA ILE A 358 12.82 -9.71 3.61
C ILE A 358 13.99 -10.15 2.75
N ARG A 359 14.00 -9.84 1.45
CA ARG A 359 15.16 -10.11 0.59
C ARG A 359 16.44 -9.44 1.09
N ASN A 360 16.34 -8.22 1.60
CA ASN A 360 17.48 -7.54 2.23
C ASN A 360 17.87 -8.23 3.55
N GLN A 361 16.92 -8.49 4.43
CA GLN A 361 17.21 -9.05 5.76
C GLN A 361 17.79 -10.47 5.71
N MET A 362 17.34 -11.31 4.77
CA MET A 362 17.85 -12.67 4.62
C MET A 362 19.30 -12.76 4.12
N THR A 363 19.91 -11.65 3.67
CA THR A 363 21.34 -11.59 3.33
C THR A 363 22.24 -11.41 4.55
N LYS A 364 21.66 -11.07 5.70
CA LYS A 364 22.39 -10.84 6.96
C LYS A 364 22.77 -12.17 7.63
N ASP A 365 23.80 -12.13 8.48
CA ASP A 365 24.17 -13.30 9.26
C ASP A 365 23.01 -13.72 10.18
N LYS A 366 22.63 -14.98 10.12
CA LYS A 366 21.55 -15.53 10.95
C LYS A 366 21.84 -15.42 12.45
N LYS A 367 23.12 -15.45 12.86
CA LYS A 367 23.52 -15.30 14.25
C LYS A 367 23.06 -13.98 14.86
N LEU A 368 22.94 -12.91 14.08
CA LEU A 368 22.44 -11.62 14.56
C LEU A 368 21.01 -11.71 15.09
N PHE A 369 20.21 -12.65 14.59
CA PHE A 369 18.81 -12.83 14.97
C PHE A 369 18.61 -13.77 16.18
N GLU A 370 19.65 -14.53 16.60
CA GLU A 370 19.51 -15.59 17.61
C GLU A 370 19.04 -15.07 18.98
N ASN A 371 19.42 -13.85 19.33
CA ASN A 371 19.10 -13.24 20.60
C ASN A 371 17.82 -12.38 20.59
N LEU A 372 17.12 -12.30 19.45
CA LEU A 372 15.89 -11.51 19.34
C LEU A 372 14.67 -12.29 19.84
N ASP A 373 13.90 -11.68 20.74
CA ASP A 373 12.60 -12.19 21.18
C ASP A 373 11.49 -11.65 20.29
N LEU A 374 11.12 -12.40 19.25
CA LEU A 374 10.02 -12.09 18.34
C LEU A 374 8.74 -12.86 18.68
N SER A 375 8.64 -13.48 19.86
CA SER A 375 7.52 -14.33 20.29
C SER A 375 6.19 -13.58 20.42
N SER A 376 6.22 -12.24 20.50
CA SER A 376 5.01 -11.41 20.51
C SER A 376 4.27 -11.39 19.16
N LEU A 377 4.96 -11.67 18.03
CA LEU A 377 4.36 -11.65 16.72
C LEU A 377 3.24 -12.68 16.59
N ARG A 378 2.06 -12.19 16.27
CA ARG A 378 0.84 -12.98 16.05
C ARG A 378 0.50 -13.12 14.58
N ILE A 379 0.65 -12.05 13.82
CA ILE A 379 0.36 -11.96 12.39
C ILE A 379 1.39 -11.09 11.70
N ILE A 380 1.82 -11.53 10.51
CA ILE A 380 2.63 -10.74 9.58
C ILE A 380 1.80 -10.51 8.32
N CYS A 381 1.46 -9.26 8.02
CA CYS A 381 0.85 -8.87 6.75
C CYS A 381 1.91 -8.47 5.74
N THR A 382 1.65 -8.75 4.47
CA THR A 382 2.60 -8.44 3.40
C THR A 382 1.88 -8.20 2.08
N GLY A 383 2.48 -7.39 1.21
CA GLY A 383 1.95 -7.07 -0.10
C GLY A 383 2.86 -6.17 -0.92
N GLY A 384 2.32 -5.68 -2.04
CA GLY A 384 2.98 -4.70 -2.89
C GLY A 384 3.81 -5.26 -4.04
N GLU A 385 4.27 -6.51 -3.94
CA GLU A 385 4.96 -7.23 -5.03
C GLU A 385 4.81 -8.75 -4.87
N PRO A 386 4.96 -9.53 -5.96
CA PRO A 386 4.90 -11.00 -5.87
C PRO A 386 6.06 -11.57 -5.05
N TRP A 387 5.76 -12.61 -4.28
CA TRP A 387 6.76 -13.36 -3.53
C TRP A 387 7.49 -14.38 -4.40
N THR A 388 8.77 -14.59 -4.09
CA THR A 388 9.52 -15.78 -4.49
C THR A 388 9.61 -16.77 -3.32
N GLU A 389 9.83 -18.05 -3.60
CA GLU A 389 9.75 -19.12 -2.62
C GLU A 389 10.76 -18.98 -1.45
N LYS A 390 12.02 -18.64 -1.76
CA LYS A 390 13.10 -18.59 -0.78
C LYS A 390 12.90 -17.53 0.30
N PRO A 391 12.59 -16.24 -0.02
CA PRO A 391 12.27 -15.24 1.00
C PRO A 391 11.01 -15.55 1.80
N TRP A 392 9.96 -16.13 1.16
CA TRP A 392 8.76 -16.53 1.88
C TRP A 392 9.06 -17.58 2.94
N LYS A 393 9.77 -18.67 2.56
CA LYS A 393 10.15 -19.73 3.49
C LYS A 393 11.05 -19.19 4.60
N TRP A 394 12.02 -18.32 4.29
CA TRP A 394 12.86 -17.69 5.30
C TRP A 394 12.04 -16.91 6.32
N LEU A 395 11.09 -16.09 5.86
CA LEU A 395 10.21 -15.35 6.77
C LEU A 395 9.36 -16.29 7.61
N PHE A 396 8.75 -17.30 7.00
CA PHE A 396 7.85 -18.22 7.70
C PHE A 396 8.58 -19.14 8.70
N GLU A 397 9.64 -19.81 8.24
CA GLU A 397 10.33 -20.83 9.03
C GLU A 397 11.28 -20.21 10.05
N PHE A 398 12.06 -19.23 9.63
CA PHE A 398 13.11 -18.67 10.47
C PHE A 398 12.59 -17.58 11.42
N ILE A 399 11.90 -16.57 10.92
CA ILE A 399 11.31 -15.49 11.72
C ILE A 399 10.04 -15.96 12.42
N GLY A 400 9.08 -16.46 11.67
CA GLY A 400 7.77 -16.89 12.15
C GLY A 400 7.77 -18.23 12.88
N LYS A 401 8.95 -18.90 13.00
CA LYS A 401 9.13 -20.21 13.67
C LYS A 401 8.10 -21.25 13.21
N SER A 402 7.71 -21.21 11.93
CA SER A 402 6.67 -22.06 11.32
C SER A 402 5.29 -21.99 12.01
N LYS A 403 5.03 -20.91 12.76
CA LYS A 403 3.79 -20.72 13.52
C LYS A 403 3.04 -19.46 13.10
N VAL A 404 3.74 -18.33 12.92
CA VAL A 404 3.13 -17.05 12.63
C VAL A 404 2.60 -17.05 11.18
N PRO A 405 1.28 -16.86 10.94
CA PRO A 405 0.74 -16.80 9.60
C PRO A 405 1.22 -15.57 8.84
N ILE A 406 1.56 -15.75 7.57
CA ILE A 406 1.89 -14.66 6.64
C ILE A 406 0.65 -14.35 5.81
N MET A 407 -0.01 -13.25 6.14
CA MET A 407 -1.19 -12.75 5.44
C MET A 407 -0.75 -12.03 4.17
N ASN A 408 -0.58 -12.79 3.08
CA ASN A 408 -0.29 -12.20 1.77
C ASN A 408 -1.51 -11.49 1.22
N SER A 409 -1.35 -10.27 0.74
CA SER A 409 -2.43 -9.45 0.19
C SER A 409 -2.03 -8.79 -1.12
N ALA A 410 -2.97 -8.70 -2.05
CA ALA A 410 -2.80 -8.03 -3.32
C ALA A 410 -3.98 -7.12 -3.61
N GLY A 411 -3.67 -5.91 -3.98
CA GLY A 411 -4.62 -4.85 -4.32
C GLY A 411 -3.85 -3.62 -4.74
N GLY A 412 -4.35 -2.45 -4.44
CA GLY A 412 -3.68 -1.21 -4.82
C GLY A 412 -4.36 0.02 -4.27
N THR A 413 -3.74 1.15 -4.57
CA THR A 413 -4.26 2.47 -4.18
C THR A 413 -5.69 2.68 -4.70
N GLU A 414 -6.01 2.14 -5.85
CA GLU A 414 -7.33 2.26 -6.48
C GLU A 414 -8.46 1.57 -5.70
N VAL A 415 -8.14 0.60 -4.84
CA VAL A 415 -9.15 -0.18 -4.10
C VAL A 415 -9.10 0.02 -2.58
N SER A 416 -8.31 0.98 -2.10
CA SER A 416 -8.11 1.31 -0.69
C SER A 416 -7.69 0.11 0.19
N GLY A 417 -7.19 -0.97 -0.40
CA GLY A 417 -6.88 -2.22 0.29
C GLY A 417 -6.58 -3.35 -0.67
N SER A 418 -7.18 -4.51 -0.41
CA SER A 418 -6.87 -5.74 -1.13
C SER A 418 -8.04 -6.26 -1.98
N ILE A 419 -7.71 -6.96 -3.07
CA ILE A 419 -8.62 -7.74 -3.91
C ILE A 419 -8.47 -9.22 -3.56
N LEU A 420 -7.23 -9.68 -3.37
CA LEU A 420 -6.87 -11.02 -2.96
C LEU A 420 -6.16 -11.00 -1.62
N HIS A 421 -6.35 -12.01 -0.80
CA HIS A 421 -5.68 -12.13 0.50
C HIS A 421 -5.51 -13.59 0.96
N CYS A 422 -4.91 -13.77 2.14
CA CYS A 422 -4.90 -15.03 2.85
C CYS A 422 -5.99 -15.02 3.94
N CYS A 423 -6.99 -15.87 3.80
CA CYS A 423 -8.01 -16.13 4.81
C CYS A 423 -7.45 -17.05 5.92
N LEU A 424 -7.50 -16.60 7.18
CA LEU A 424 -7.01 -17.35 8.35
C LEU A 424 -7.74 -18.68 8.61
N HIS A 425 -8.88 -18.91 7.97
CA HIS A 425 -9.63 -20.18 8.09
C HIS A 425 -9.22 -21.23 7.06
N ARG A 426 -8.29 -20.91 6.16
CA ARG A 426 -7.85 -21.79 5.05
C ARG A 426 -6.35 -22.03 5.11
N PRO A 427 -5.87 -23.19 4.63
CA PRO A 427 -4.43 -23.47 4.51
C PRO A 427 -3.73 -22.49 3.58
N PHE A 428 -2.43 -22.24 3.80
CA PHE A 428 -1.58 -21.41 2.94
C PHE A 428 -0.60 -22.26 2.15
N LYS A 429 -0.41 -21.89 0.87
CA LYS A 429 0.72 -22.33 0.04
C LYS A 429 1.71 -21.18 -0.10
N VAL A 430 2.96 -21.51 -0.38
CA VAL A 430 4.03 -20.49 -0.53
C VAL A 430 3.66 -19.44 -1.56
N GLY A 431 3.67 -18.16 -1.14
CA GLY A 431 3.45 -17.01 -2.00
C GLY A 431 2.06 -16.91 -2.63
N SER A 432 1.12 -17.80 -2.26
CA SER A 432 -0.26 -17.76 -2.76
C SER A 432 -1.15 -16.80 -1.99
N PHE A 433 -2.30 -16.52 -2.58
CA PHE A 433 -3.49 -16.01 -1.89
C PHE A 433 -4.50 -17.14 -1.84
N ASN A 434 -5.05 -17.45 -0.68
CA ASN A 434 -5.98 -18.59 -0.58
C ASN A 434 -7.45 -18.20 -0.73
N ALA A 435 -7.74 -16.89 -0.94
CA ALA A 435 -9.09 -16.38 -1.17
C ALA A 435 -9.09 -15.01 -1.85
N PRO A 436 -10.13 -14.68 -2.63
CA PRO A 436 -10.48 -13.30 -2.93
C PRO A 436 -11.12 -12.67 -1.69
N ILE A 437 -11.04 -11.35 -1.55
CA ILE A 437 -11.80 -10.64 -0.52
C ILE A 437 -13.28 -10.63 -0.90
N PRO A 438 -14.19 -11.11 -0.04
CA PRO A 438 -15.63 -10.98 -0.28
C PRO A 438 -16.03 -9.52 -0.53
N GLY A 439 -16.94 -9.28 -1.47
CA GLY A 439 -17.34 -7.94 -1.89
C GLY A 439 -16.42 -7.27 -2.91
N MET A 440 -15.30 -7.89 -3.30
CA MET A 440 -14.46 -7.41 -4.42
C MET A 440 -14.86 -8.02 -5.75
N SER A 441 -15.67 -9.07 -5.76
CA SER A 441 -16.13 -9.76 -6.99
C SER A 441 -15.00 -10.09 -7.97
N ALA A 442 -13.85 -10.56 -7.42
CA ALA A 442 -12.65 -10.84 -8.20
C ALA A 442 -12.87 -12.05 -9.12
N ASP A 443 -12.34 -11.95 -10.33
CA ASP A 443 -12.30 -13.04 -11.30
C ASP A 443 -11.03 -12.94 -12.18
N ILE A 444 -10.76 -14.00 -12.95
CA ILE A 444 -9.65 -14.03 -13.90
C ILE A 444 -10.22 -14.28 -15.28
N VAL A 445 -9.90 -13.38 -16.23
CA VAL A 445 -10.49 -13.42 -17.57
C VAL A 445 -9.42 -13.38 -18.67
N ASP A 446 -9.82 -13.86 -19.84
CA ASP A 446 -9.04 -13.73 -21.07
C ASP A 446 -9.21 -12.32 -21.71
N SER A 447 -8.62 -12.12 -22.90
CA SER A 447 -8.70 -10.85 -23.63
C SER A 447 -10.12 -10.51 -24.14
N LYS A 448 -11.05 -11.47 -24.09
CA LYS A 448 -12.46 -11.26 -24.45
C LYS A 448 -13.34 -11.01 -23.22
N GLY A 449 -12.77 -11.05 -22.01
CA GLY A 449 -13.48 -10.93 -20.75
C GLY A 449 -14.21 -12.20 -20.30
N GLU A 450 -13.88 -13.34 -20.91
CA GLU A 450 -14.41 -14.64 -20.52
C GLU A 450 -13.54 -15.28 -19.44
N LYS A 451 -14.17 -15.98 -18.50
CA LYS A 451 -13.48 -16.61 -17.38
C LYS A 451 -12.52 -17.69 -17.87
N VAL A 452 -11.28 -17.69 -17.36
CA VAL A 452 -10.30 -18.72 -17.68
C VAL A 452 -10.46 -19.96 -16.80
N SER A 453 -9.95 -21.10 -17.28
CA SER A 453 -9.92 -22.35 -16.51
C SER A 453 -8.85 -22.34 -15.43
N ALA A 454 -8.92 -23.28 -14.48
CA ALA A 454 -7.88 -23.47 -13.48
C ALA A 454 -6.49 -23.67 -14.14
N ASP A 455 -5.45 -23.16 -13.46
CA ASP A 455 -4.06 -23.15 -13.92
C ASP A 455 -3.78 -22.28 -15.16
N GLN A 456 -4.80 -21.63 -15.74
CA GLN A 456 -4.60 -20.66 -16.83
C GLN A 456 -4.40 -19.25 -16.31
N MET A 457 -3.49 -18.51 -16.94
CA MET A 457 -3.21 -17.10 -16.65
C MET A 457 -4.20 -16.20 -17.40
N GLY A 458 -4.69 -15.17 -16.72
CA GLY A 458 -5.55 -14.15 -17.29
C GLY A 458 -5.43 -12.83 -16.53
N GLU A 459 -6.24 -11.87 -16.94
CA GLU A 459 -6.32 -10.55 -16.31
C GLU A 459 -7.14 -10.61 -15.02
N LEU A 460 -6.60 -10.04 -13.92
CA LEU A 460 -7.34 -9.90 -12.66
C LEU A 460 -8.37 -8.77 -12.82
N VAL A 461 -9.63 -9.12 -12.63
CA VAL A 461 -10.76 -8.20 -12.80
C VAL A 461 -11.69 -8.21 -11.59
N MET A 462 -12.50 -7.16 -11.47
CA MET A 462 -13.65 -7.14 -10.57
C MET A 462 -14.93 -6.94 -11.38
N ARG A 463 -15.95 -7.77 -11.12
CA ARG A 463 -17.22 -7.75 -11.85
C ARG A 463 -18.26 -6.80 -11.25
N LYS A 464 -17.99 -6.24 -10.06
CA LYS A 464 -18.86 -5.28 -9.36
C LYS A 464 -17.99 -4.23 -8.67
N SER A 465 -18.61 -3.12 -8.32
CA SER A 465 -18.00 -2.10 -7.47
C SER A 465 -17.87 -2.58 -6.03
N SER A 466 -16.95 -1.98 -5.28
CA SER A 466 -16.73 -2.23 -3.85
C SER A 466 -16.69 -0.91 -3.09
N ILE A 467 -17.04 -0.95 -1.79
CA ILE A 467 -17.09 0.25 -0.94
C ILE A 467 -15.73 0.95 -0.81
N GLY A 468 -14.63 0.21 -0.94
CA GLY A 468 -13.26 0.74 -0.89
C GLY A 468 -12.69 1.15 -2.25
N LEU A 469 -13.45 0.97 -3.35
CA LEU A 469 -12.98 1.37 -4.67
C LEU A 469 -12.87 2.89 -4.76
N THR A 470 -11.79 3.38 -5.39
CA THR A 470 -11.66 4.82 -5.64
C THR A 470 -12.90 5.38 -6.32
N LYS A 471 -13.41 6.50 -5.80
CA LYS A 471 -14.63 7.11 -6.32
C LYS A 471 -14.50 7.57 -7.77
N SER A 472 -13.32 8.02 -8.12
CA SER A 472 -12.85 8.41 -9.45
C SER A 472 -11.34 8.68 -9.38
N LEU A 473 -10.75 9.17 -10.46
CA LEU A 473 -9.49 9.89 -10.41
C LEU A 473 -9.77 11.39 -10.20
N TRP A 474 -9.00 12.03 -9.36
CA TRP A 474 -9.21 13.44 -8.99
C TRP A 474 -9.21 14.36 -10.21
N ASN A 475 -10.37 14.98 -10.49
CA ASN A 475 -10.62 15.83 -11.64
C ASN A 475 -10.38 15.16 -13.03
N ASP A 476 -10.49 13.81 -13.12
CA ASP A 476 -10.18 13.07 -14.35
C ASP A 476 -11.07 11.81 -14.49
N ASP A 477 -12.39 12.03 -14.55
CA ASP A 477 -13.39 10.97 -14.67
C ASP A 477 -13.26 10.19 -15.99
N GLU A 478 -12.86 10.87 -17.07
CA GLU A 478 -12.65 10.22 -18.36
C GLU A 478 -11.53 9.18 -18.28
N ARG A 479 -10.39 9.56 -17.70
CA ARG A 479 -9.25 8.65 -17.50
C ARG A 479 -9.60 7.50 -16.55
N TYR A 480 -10.45 7.73 -15.53
CA TYR A 480 -10.96 6.69 -14.65
C TYR A 480 -11.72 5.62 -15.43
N ILE A 481 -12.65 6.04 -16.30
CA ILE A 481 -13.44 5.11 -17.12
C ILE A 481 -12.56 4.38 -18.14
N GLN A 482 -11.68 5.09 -18.84
CA GLN A 482 -10.85 4.50 -19.90
C GLN A 482 -9.82 3.53 -19.35
N ASN A 483 -9.19 3.85 -18.22
CA ASN A 483 -8.09 3.04 -17.68
C ASN A 483 -8.55 1.79 -16.93
N TYR A 484 -9.79 1.77 -16.44
CA TYR A 484 -10.23 0.68 -15.55
C TYR A 484 -11.50 -0.03 -16.01
N TRP A 485 -12.47 0.68 -16.61
CA TRP A 485 -13.79 0.12 -16.88
C TRP A 485 -14.08 -0.20 -18.35
N LYS A 486 -13.23 0.26 -19.26
CA LYS A 486 -13.36 0.05 -20.71
C LYS A 486 -12.15 -0.64 -21.35
N VAL A 487 -11.32 -1.28 -20.56
CA VAL A 487 -10.07 -1.91 -21.05
C VAL A 487 -10.36 -3.19 -21.84
N ILE A 488 -11.25 -4.05 -21.35
CA ILE A 488 -11.63 -5.33 -21.98
C ILE A 488 -13.10 -5.28 -22.40
N LYS A 489 -14.00 -5.06 -21.45
CA LYS A 489 -15.45 -4.91 -21.63
C LYS A 489 -15.94 -3.73 -20.82
N ASN A 490 -17.06 -3.10 -21.23
CA ASN A 490 -17.73 -2.11 -20.39
C ASN A 490 -18.17 -2.74 -19.08
N ASP A 491 -18.11 -1.95 -18.00
CA ASP A 491 -18.52 -2.34 -16.65
C ASP A 491 -17.73 -3.51 -16.03
N LEU A 492 -16.53 -3.78 -16.55
CA LEU A 492 -15.57 -4.73 -15.99
C LEU A 492 -14.32 -3.98 -15.54
N TRP A 493 -14.08 -3.92 -14.23
CA TRP A 493 -12.88 -3.31 -13.69
C TRP A 493 -11.66 -4.16 -13.98
N VAL A 494 -10.69 -3.60 -14.68
CA VAL A 494 -9.40 -4.23 -14.96
C VAL A 494 -8.35 -3.63 -14.02
N HIS A 495 -7.78 -4.48 -13.13
CA HIS A 495 -6.81 -3.99 -12.15
C HIS A 495 -5.41 -3.80 -12.74
N GLY A 496 -5.12 -4.51 -13.82
CA GLY A 496 -3.82 -4.45 -14.51
C GLY A 496 -2.79 -5.39 -13.92
N ASP A 497 -3.22 -6.50 -13.30
CA ASP A 497 -2.39 -7.60 -12.84
C ASP A 497 -2.76 -8.88 -13.55
N LEU A 498 -1.75 -9.69 -13.91
CA LEU A 498 -1.98 -11.06 -14.36
C LEU A 498 -2.08 -12.00 -13.17
N ALA A 499 -3.08 -12.84 -13.20
CA ALA A 499 -3.34 -13.83 -12.16
C ALA A 499 -3.64 -15.22 -12.74
N SER A 500 -3.47 -16.24 -11.92
CA SER A 500 -3.99 -17.59 -12.14
C SER A 500 -4.58 -18.14 -10.85
N LYS A 501 -5.43 -19.17 -10.97
CA LYS A 501 -6.02 -19.88 -9.84
C LYS A 501 -5.79 -21.37 -10.03
N ASP A 502 -5.20 -22.06 -9.05
CA ASP A 502 -5.00 -23.49 -9.14
C ASP A 502 -6.29 -24.29 -8.84
N LYS A 503 -6.22 -25.61 -9.03
CA LYS A 503 -7.36 -26.52 -8.82
C LYS A 503 -7.83 -26.57 -7.36
N ASP A 504 -6.95 -26.24 -6.40
CA ASP A 504 -7.27 -26.18 -4.97
C ASP A 504 -7.83 -24.82 -4.55
N GLY A 505 -7.95 -23.89 -5.49
CA GLY A 505 -8.54 -22.57 -5.26
C GLY A 505 -7.56 -21.49 -4.81
N HIS A 506 -6.24 -21.74 -4.78
CA HIS A 506 -5.24 -20.74 -4.49
C HIS A 506 -4.96 -19.87 -5.71
N TRP A 507 -4.82 -18.57 -5.47
CA TRP A 507 -4.53 -17.56 -6.48
C TRP A 507 -3.05 -17.19 -6.47
N TYR A 508 -2.52 -16.84 -7.62
CA TYR A 508 -1.14 -16.41 -7.81
C TYR A 508 -1.10 -15.19 -8.70
N LEU A 509 -0.27 -14.21 -8.35
CA LEU A 509 0.02 -13.06 -9.21
C LEU A 509 1.32 -13.30 -9.98
N HIS A 510 1.29 -12.96 -11.26
CA HIS A 510 2.40 -13.13 -12.19
C HIS A 510 3.06 -11.79 -12.59
N GLY A 511 2.59 -10.67 -12.00
CA GLY A 511 3.08 -9.32 -12.27
C GLY A 511 2.03 -8.46 -12.98
N ARG A 512 2.46 -7.27 -13.39
CA ARG A 512 1.58 -6.33 -14.08
C ARG A 512 1.29 -6.78 -15.50
N SER A 513 0.06 -6.58 -15.97
CA SER A 513 -0.31 -6.92 -17.35
C SER A 513 0.33 -5.98 -18.38
N ASP A 514 0.61 -4.73 -18.00
CA ASP A 514 1.36 -3.75 -18.80
C ASP A 514 2.87 -4.06 -18.90
N ASP A 515 3.43 -4.79 -17.93
CA ASP A 515 4.81 -5.31 -17.96
C ASP A 515 4.93 -6.67 -18.69
N THR A 516 3.80 -7.28 -19.10
CA THR A 516 3.80 -8.60 -19.73
C THR A 516 4.54 -8.60 -21.06
N ILE A 517 5.43 -9.59 -21.22
CA ILE A 517 6.21 -9.77 -22.42
C ILE A 517 5.44 -10.66 -23.41
N LYS A 518 5.18 -10.14 -24.60
CA LYS A 518 4.46 -10.86 -25.67
C LYS A 518 5.44 -11.30 -26.74
N ILE A 519 5.69 -12.61 -26.86
CA ILE A 519 6.63 -13.18 -27.82
C ILE A 519 5.93 -14.21 -28.69
N SER A 520 5.92 -13.99 -30.01
CA SER A 520 5.38 -14.95 -31.00
C SER A 520 4.03 -15.54 -30.58
N GLY A 521 3.10 -14.68 -30.15
CA GLY A 521 1.76 -15.05 -29.70
C GLY A 521 1.66 -15.63 -28.29
N LYS A 522 2.79 -15.84 -27.60
CA LYS A 522 2.83 -16.28 -26.20
C LYS A 522 2.98 -15.10 -25.26
N ARG A 523 2.51 -15.23 -24.02
CA ARG A 523 2.66 -14.22 -22.95
C ARG A 523 3.43 -14.84 -21.79
N ILE A 524 4.32 -14.04 -21.18
CA ILE A 524 5.05 -14.41 -19.98
C ILE A 524 5.16 -13.20 -19.06
N GLY A 525 4.93 -13.41 -17.77
CA GLY A 525 5.15 -12.38 -16.75
C GLY A 525 6.66 -12.22 -16.47
N PRO A 526 7.15 -10.99 -16.25
CA PRO A 526 8.54 -10.77 -15.84
C PRO A 526 8.95 -11.61 -14.64
N SER A 527 8.07 -11.75 -13.65
CA SER A 527 8.31 -12.50 -12.42
C SER A 527 8.55 -14.01 -12.64
N GLU A 528 8.02 -14.58 -13.71
CA GLU A 528 8.28 -15.99 -14.05
C GLU A 528 9.73 -16.18 -14.51
N LEU A 529 10.22 -15.29 -15.39
CA LEU A 529 11.61 -15.28 -15.83
C LEU A 529 12.55 -15.03 -14.66
N GLU A 530 12.24 -14.00 -13.86
CA GLU A 530 13.04 -13.59 -12.69
C GLU A 530 13.15 -14.71 -11.65
N SER A 531 12.05 -15.44 -11.41
CA SER A 531 12.03 -16.56 -10.46
C SER A 531 12.99 -17.69 -10.85
N VAL A 532 13.14 -17.98 -12.15
CA VAL A 532 14.10 -18.99 -12.63
C VAL A 532 15.53 -18.52 -12.35
N ILE A 533 15.83 -17.26 -12.61
CA ILE A 533 17.16 -16.70 -12.39
C ILE A 533 17.54 -16.65 -10.91
N VAL A 534 16.61 -16.23 -10.05
CA VAL A 534 16.83 -16.18 -8.58
C VAL A 534 17.10 -17.56 -7.99
N LYS A 535 16.45 -18.62 -8.50
CA LYS A 535 16.70 -20.00 -8.08
C LYS A 535 18.13 -20.46 -8.28
N SER A 536 18.88 -19.86 -9.22
CA SER A 536 20.31 -20.18 -9.40
C SER A 536 21.16 -19.93 -8.16
N GLY A 537 20.70 -19.06 -7.26
CA GLY A 537 21.44 -18.65 -6.06
C GLY A 537 22.65 -17.75 -6.33
N LYS A 538 22.82 -17.25 -7.56
CA LYS A 538 24.00 -16.47 -8.03
C LYS A 538 23.74 -14.98 -8.17
N VAL A 539 22.49 -14.55 -8.02
CA VAL A 539 22.07 -13.18 -8.24
C VAL A 539 21.47 -12.57 -6.98
N LYS A 540 21.79 -11.31 -6.74
CA LYS A 540 21.18 -10.48 -5.71
C LYS A 540 19.78 -10.05 -6.13
N GLU A 541 19.66 -9.55 -7.37
CA GLU A 541 18.41 -9.07 -7.96
C GLU A 541 18.43 -9.30 -9.47
N VAL A 542 17.24 -9.34 -10.05
CA VAL A 542 17.05 -9.42 -11.51
C VAL A 542 15.77 -8.72 -11.91
N ALA A 543 15.79 -8.06 -13.07
CA ALA A 543 14.60 -7.51 -13.72
C ALA A 543 14.51 -8.02 -15.16
N ALA A 544 13.36 -8.57 -15.53
CA ALA A 544 13.05 -8.92 -16.91
C ALA A 544 12.15 -7.84 -17.53
N VAL A 545 12.50 -7.39 -18.73
CA VAL A 545 11.68 -6.45 -19.50
C VAL A 545 11.54 -6.91 -20.95
N GLY A 546 10.37 -6.62 -21.53
CA GLY A 546 10.11 -6.81 -22.97
C GLY A 546 10.27 -5.48 -23.70
N ILE A 547 11.17 -5.42 -24.66
CA ILE A 547 11.28 -4.28 -25.57
C ILE A 547 10.65 -4.63 -26.92
N PRO A 548 10.00 -3.68 -27.63
CA PRO A 548 9.34 -3.96 -28.91
C PRO A 548 10.27 -4.59 -29.92
N ASP A 549 9.78 -5.55 -30.69
CA ASP A 549 10.47 -6.20 -31.80
C ASP A 549 9.48 -6.50 -32.94
N GLU A 550 9.82 -6.08 -34.16
CA GLU A 550 8.93 -6.20 -35.31
C GLU A 550 8.66 -7.67 -35.72
N GLY A 551 9.62 -8.56 -35.49
CA GLY A 551 9.51 -9.97 -35.93
C GLY A 551 8.74 -10.86 -34.98
N LYS A 552 8.88 -10.67 -33.66
CA LYS A 552 8.34 -11.57 -32.64
C LYS A 552 7.50 -10.87 -31.56
N GLY A 553 7.27 -9.57 -31.72
CA GLY A 553 6.50 -8.72 -30.82
C GLY A 553 7.33 -8.12 -29.70
N SER A 554 8.18 -8.91 -29.03
CA SER A 554 9.11 -8.39 -28.02
C SER A 554 10.40 -9.19 -27.96
N LYS A 555 11.51 -8.51 -27.62
CA LYS A 555 12.77 -9.10 -27.15
C LYS A 555 12.77 -9.14 -25.62
N ILE A 556 13.26 -10.24 -25.05
CA ILE A 556 13.45 -10.36 -23.59
C ILE A 556 14.84 -9.88 -23.23
N ILE A 557 14.90 -8.88 -22.34
CA ILE A 557 16.15 -8.40 -21.76
C ILE A 557 16.13 -8.70 -20.27
N LEU A 558 17.20 -9.32 -19.77
CA LEU A 558 17.42 -9.55 -18.35
C LEU A 558 18.48 -8.58 -17.84
N SER A 559 18.15 -7.75 -16.87
CA SER A 559 19.09 -6.91 -16.12
C SER A 559 19.36 -7.59 -14.77
N ILE A 560 20.60 -8.00 -14.55
CA ILE A 560 21.00 -8.84 -13.40
C ILE A 560 22.00 -8.09 -12.53
N VAL A 561 21.74 -8.09 -11.22
CA VAL A 561 22.69 -7.69 -10.18
C VAL A 561 23.29 -8.96 -9.60
N PRO A 562 24.58 -9.27 -9.85
CA PRO A 562 25.24 -10.44 -9.29
C PRO A 562 25.36 -10.38 -7.76
N LEU A 563 25.54 -11.53 -7.11
CA LEU A 563 26.06 -11.55 -5.74
C LEU A 563 27.53 -11.13 -5.73
N GLU A 564 27.98 -10.48 -4.69
CA GLU A 564 29.37 -10.01 -4.54
C GLU A 564 30.40 -11.15 -4.61
N SER A 565 30.01 -12.35 -4.23
CA SER A 565 30.82 -13.57 -4.32
C SER A 565 31.01 -14.09 -5.75
N GLU A 566 30.18 -13.64 -6.71
CA GLU A 566 30.11 -14.18 -8.06
C GLU A 566 30.81 -13.23 -9.07
N LYS A 567 32.12 -13.42 -9.26
CA LYS A 567 32.97 -12.48 -10.06
C LYS A 567 33.01 -12.72 -11.57
N ASN A 568 32.58 -13.89 -12.06
CA ASN A 568 32.73 -14.29 -13.46
C ASN A 568 31.49 -14.95 -14.06
N LEU A 569 30.32 -14.35 -13.86
CA LEU A 569 29.08 -14.86 -14.44
C LEU A 569 29.07 -14.63 -15.97
N LYS A 570 28.62 -15.66 -16.69
CA LYS A 570 28.40 -15.60 -18.13
C LYS A 570 26.91 -15.53 -18.45
N GLU A 571 26.56 -14.75 -19.46
CA GLU A 571 25.17 -14.59 -19.93
C GLU A 571 24.50 -15.93 -20.26
N ASN A 572 25.24 -16.83 -20.93
CA ASN A 572 24.73 -18.14 -21.34
C ASN A 572 24.20 -18.97 -20.17
N LEU A 573 24.77 -18.85 -18.96
CA LEU A 573 24.28 -19.55 -17.79
C LEU A 573 22.78 -19.27 -17.56
N PHE A 574 22.40 -18.02 -17.62
CA PHE A 574 21.02 -17.58 -17.36
C PHE A 574 20.09 -17.86 -18.54
N ILE A 575 20.63 -17.74 -19.77
CA ILE A 575 19.90 -18.12 -20.98
C ILE A 575 19.54 -19.61 -20.95
N ASP A 576 20.48 -20.47 -20.61
CA ASP A 576 20.28 -21.92 -20.54
C ASP A 576 19.29 -22.30 -19.43
N LEU A 577 19.33 -21.63 -18.28
CA LEU A 577 18.34 -21.83 -17.20
C LEU A 577 16.92 -21.52 -17.69
N ILE A 578 16.73 -20.40 -18.37
CA ILE A 578 15.40 -20.02 -18.91
C ILE A 578 14.95 -21.04 -19.95
N ILE A 579 15.83 -21.44 -20.88
CA ILE A 579 15.48 -22.45 -21.90
C ILE A 579 15.09 -23.78 -21.27
N LYS A 580 15.82 -24.19 -20.25
CA LYS A 580 15.57 -25.46 -19.54
C LYS A 580 14.21 -25.45 -18.80
N ASP A 581 13.93 -24.38 -18.06
CA ASP A 581 12.77 -24.34 -17.18
C ASP A 581 11.48 -23.85 -17.88
N LEU A 582 11.60 -22.92 -18.85
CA LEU A 582 10.46 -22.27 -19.51
C LEU A 582 10.39 -22.54 -21.02
N GLY A 583 11.43 -23.12 -21.60
CA GLY A 583 11.49 -23.50 -23.02
C GLY A 583 12.07 -22.45 -23.94
N LYS A 584 12.51 -22.89 -25.14
CA LYS A 584 13.18 -22.05 -26.15
C LYS A 584 12.41 -20.80 -26.59
N SER A 585 11.09 -20.82 -26.50
CA SER A 585 10.23 -19.67 -26.87
C SER A 585 10.50 -18.44 -26.02
N PHE A 586 11.00 -18.60 -24.81
CA PHE A 586 11.28 -17.53 -23.85
C PHE A 586 12.78 -17.27 -23.67
N LYS A 587 13.59 -17.74 -24.61
CA LYS A 587 15.04 -17.47 -24.61
C LYS A 587 15.27 -15.96 -24.53
N PRO A 588 16.03 -15.46 -23.52
CA PRO A 588 16.42 -14.06 -23.47
C PRO A 588 17.27 -13.66 -24.69
N ASP A 589 17.02 -12.47 -25.22
CA ASP A 589 17.77 -11.91 -26.33
C ASP A 589 19.08 -11.28 -25.86
N LYS A 590 19.05 -10.72 -24.66
CA LYS A 590 20.22 -10.08 -24.04
C LYS A 590 20.17 -10.25 -22.53
N VAL A 591 21.32 -10.46 -21.93
CA VAL A 591 21.54 -10.40 -20.48
C VAL A 591 22.54 -9.29 -20.23
N ILE A 592 22.22 -8.37 -19.33
CA ILE A 592 23.13 -7.30 -18.91
C ILE A 592 23.40 -7.43 -17.42
N PHE A 593 24.65 -7.23 -17.03
CA PHE A 593 25.05 -7.18 -15.64
C PHE A 593 25.20 -5.73 -15.21
N VAL A 594 24.55 -5.38 -14.11
CA VAL A 594 24.54 -4.03 -13.55
C VAL A 594 24.81 -4.06 -12.05
N ARG A 595 25.33 -2.96 -11.51
CA ARG A 595 25.62 -2.85 -10.07
C ARG A 595 24.34 -2.74 -9.23
N ASP A 596 23.30 -2.09 -9.79
CA ASP A 596 22.02 -1.93 -9.14
C ASP A 596 20.89 -1.74 -10.18
N LEU A 597 19.63 -1.98 -9.78
CA LEU A 597 18.45 -1.76 -10.61
C LEU A 597 17.72 -0.48 -10.20
N PRO A 598 17.11 0.28 -11.14
CA PRO A 598 16.26 1.41 -10.79
C PRO A 598 15.12 0.96 -9.87
N LYS A 599 15.05 1.54 -8.66
CA LYS A 599 14.09 1.16 -7.62
C LYS A 599 13.46 2.38 -7.00
N THR A 600 12.22 2.22 -6.57
CA THR A 600 11.60 3.16 -5.64
C THR A 600 12.27 3.06 -4.26
N ARG A 601 12.04 4.07 -3.40
CA ARG A 601 12.53 4.04 -2.01
C ARG A 601 11.96 2.88 -1.18
N ASN A 602 10.85 2.29 -1.62
CA ASN A 602 10.31 1.05 -1.05
C ASN A 602 10.91 -0.21 -1.72
N MET A 603 12.02 -0.06 -2.41
CA MET A 603 12.77 -1.14 -3.07
C MET A 603 12.01 -1.84 -4.21
N LYS A 604 10.89 -1.29 -4.69
CA LYS A 604 10.18 -1.82 -5.86
C LYS A 604 10.94 -1.48 -7.13
N ILE A 605 11.26 -2.50 -7.93
CA ILE A 605 11.95 -2.34 -9.23
C ILE A 605 11.06 -1.56 -10.20
N MET A 606 11.64 -0.55 -10.84
CA MET A 606 10.97 0.32 -11.81
C MET A 606 11.22 -0.18 -13.24
N ARG A 607 10.57 -1.29 -13.64
CA ARG A 607 10.75 -1.91 -14.98
C ARG A 607 10.49 -0.95 -16.12
N ARG A 608 9.52 -0.03 -15.96
CA ARG A 608 9.26 1.02 -16.94
C ARG A 608 10.50 1.88 -17.19
N VAL A 609 11.24 2.25 -16.15
CA VAL A 609 12.47 3.02 -16.25
C VAL A 609 13.56 2.20 -16.95
N ILE A 610 13.71 0.92 -16.60
CA ILE A 610 14.66 0.01 -17.27
C ILE A 610 14.34 -0.06 -18.76
N LYS A 611 13.08 -0.29 -19.11
CA LYS A 611 12.63 -0.35 -20.51
C LYS A 611 12.94 0.93 -21.26
N SER A 612 12.54 2.09 -20.71
CA SER A 612 12.79 3.39 -21.35
C SER A 612 14.28 3.69 -21.52
N CYS A 613 15.13 3.30 -20.57
CA CYS A 613 16.58 3.42 -20.71
C CYS A 613 17.12 2.58 -21.89
N LEU A 614 16.61 1.35 -22.03
CA LEU A 614 17.05 0.43 -23.10
C LEU A 614 16.51 0.83 -24.48
N THR A 615 15.39 1.55 -24.57
CA THR A 615 14.76 2.02 -25.82
C THR A 615 15.06 3.50 -26.12
N ASN A 616 15.88 4.19 -25.32
CA ASN A 616 16.15 5.62 -25.42
C ASN A 616 14.88 6.50 -25.38
N GLU A 617 13.85 6.06 -24.66
CA GLU A 617 12.61 6.79 -24.45
C GLU A 617 12.63 7.59 -23.14
N ASP A 618 11.73 8.58 -23.02
CA ASP A 618 11.53 9.30 -21.75
C ASP A 618 10.97 8.34 -20.69
N PRO A 619 11.64 8.14 -19.55
CA PRO A 619 11.12 7.31 -18.47
C PRO A 619 9.90 7.92 -17.74
N GLY A 620 9.47 9.14 -18.05
CA GLY A 620 8.37 9.82 -17.40
C GLY A 620 8.65 10.15 -15.92
N ASP A 621 7.64 10.04 -15.05
CA ASP A 621 7.81 10.33 -13.61
C ASP A 621 8.77 9.35 -12.92
N ILE A 622 9.97 9.82 -12.59
CA ILE A 622 11.00 9.12 -11.81
C ILE A 622 11.19 9.68 -10.41
N SER A 623 10.24 10.47 -9.93
CA SER A 623 10.32 11.16 -8.63
C SER A 623 10.48 10.23 -7.41
N THR A 624 10.09 8.98 -7.55
CA THR A 624 10.25 7.95 -6.51
C THR A 624 11.57 7.18 -6.61
N LEU A 625 12.40 7.46 -7.60
CA LEU A 625 13.66 6.75 -7.84
C LEU A 625 14.66 6.96 -6.69
N LEU A 626 15.16 5.85 -6.14
CA LEU A 626 16.12 5.85 -5.04
C LEU A 626 17.57 6.08 -5.52
N ASN A 627 17.92 5.47 -6.66
CA ASN A 627 19.29 5.28 -7.13
C ASN A 627 19.45 5.77 -8.59
N PRO A 628 19.55 7.09 -8.83
CA PRO A 628 19.64 7.67 -10.16
C PRO A 628 20.81 7.12 -11.00
N ASP A 629 21.94 6.79 -10.36
CA ASP A 629 23.13 6.26 -11.06
C ASP A 629 22.84 4.95 -11.81
N SER A 630 21.88 4.14 -11.35
CA SER A 630 21.47 2.92 -12.03
C SER A 630 20.82 3.19 -13.39
N VAL A 631 20.21 4.34 -13.57
CA VAL A 631 19.60 4.77 -14.84
C VAL A 631 20.68 5.01 -15.88
N GLU A 632 21.73 5.74 -15.51
CA GLU A 632 22.84 6.03 -16.42
C GLU A 632 23.61 4.76 -16.80
N GLU A 633 23.78 3.82 -15.86
CA GLU A 633 24.41 2.53 -16.14
C GLU A 633 23.60 1.69 -17.14
N ILE A 634 22.26 1.61 -16.97
CA ILE A 634 21.41 0.86 -17.90
C ILE A 634 21.34 1.52 -19.28
N LYS A 635 21.34 2.84 -19.38
CA LYS A 635 21.37 3.55 -20.66
C LYS A 635 22.59 3.20 -21.53
N GLN A 636 23.73 2.85 -20.92
CA GLN A 636 24.92 2.40 -21.66
C GLN A 636 24.68 1.09 -22.41
N HIS A 637 23.63 0.35 -22.05
CA HIS A 637 23.23 -0.89 -22.70
C HIS A 637 22.05 -0.73 -23.67
N ALA A 638 21.66 0.51 -24.02
CA ALA A 638 20.56 0.81 -24.94
C ALA A 638 20.68 0.01 -26.25
N ILE A 639 19.54 -0.36 -26.85
CA ILE A 639 19.44 -1.26 -28.01
C ILE A 639 18.79 -0.54 -29.18
#